data_e1a6a953de1ac63e7ddf269ed34569d8
#
_entry.id   e1a6a953de1ac63e7ddf269ed34569d8
#
_cell.length_a   1.000
_cell.length_b   1.000
_cell.length_c   1.000
_cell.angle_alpha   90.00
_cell.angle_beta   90.00
_cell.angle_gamma   90.00
#
_symmetry.space_group_name_H-M   'P 1'
#
loop_
_entity.id
_entity.type
_entity.pdbx_description
1 polymer ?
#
loop_
_entity_poly.entity_id
_entity_poly.type
_entity_poly.pdbx_seq_one_letter_code
_entity_poly.pdbx_strand_id
1 'polypeptide(L)'
;MKLPIHRFSMRAASALAAVLFVAQAAWALEPFWVRDIRVEGLQRVEPGTVFASLPLRVGDEYDDDKGAAAIRALFALGLFKDVRLEAQGDVLLVVVQERPTIAAVEFAGTKEFDKDTLKKAMRDVGLTEGRPFDSALADRAEQELKRQYINRSLYGAEVVTTVTPVERNRVNLTFSVTEGEPAKISEINIIGNQAFSTSTLRGLMELDVGGWLSWYTKSNRYSRAKLNADLETLRSYYLARGYISMRIESTQVAISPDKQGISITIGIDEGQKYVVSGVQLEGDYLEREDEFKSLVTIRPGEPYNAERVAETTKAFSDHFGNFGFAFARVEAVPDIDREAGRVAVVLRSEPSRRAYVRRIHVSGNNRTRDEVIRREFRQYEASWYDGDKIRLSRDRVDRLGFFTDVHVETQEVSGAPDQVDLVMNVTEKPTGSLQLGAGFSSAEKVSLSFGIKEENVFGSGNYLGVDVNTSKYRRTLVFSTTDPYFTKDGISRTLDLYYRTAKPYEDQGGNYELVTSGASTRFGVPFSETDTVFFGGGVEQTKIKAGTNIPAAYLAYAEEYGANSFSVPLTVGWSRDDRDSALAPNSGRYQRLNSEWSAAGDARYVRANYQLQQYVPITKQWTLAFNGELGWGKGMNGRAFPVFKNFYSGGLGSVRGFEQGTLGPRDVTGSTLGGPKKVTLNAELIAPFPGSGNDRTLRWYAFVDAGNVFGEHEKWRANALRASAGLGISWISPLGPLRIAYAQPVRKFAGDKMQKLQFQIGTSF
;
A
#
# COMPACT_ATOMS: atom_id res chain seq x y z
N MET A 1 -39.14 40.31 -61.16
CA MET A 1 -39.28 41.63 -61.77
C MET A 1 -38.18 42.54 -61.31
N LYS A 2 -37.09 42.65 -62.07
CA LYS A 2 -36.25 43.82 -62.42
C LYS A 2 -36.03 44.91 -61.36
N LEU A 3 -34.78 44.96 -60.82
CA LEU A 3 -33.72 46.02 -60.85
C LEU A 3 -34.16 47.50 -60.87
N PRO A 4 -33.31 48.50 -60.48
CA PRO A 4 -31.85 48.55 -60.39
C PRO A 4 -31.25 49.47 -59.26
N ILE A 5 -29.99 49.20 -58.86
CA ILE A 5 -28.79 50.03 -58.87
C ILE A 5 -28.85 51.49 -58.37
N HIS A 6 -28.04 51.82 -57.29
CA HIS A 6 -27.21 53.00 -57.34
C HIS A 6 -25.86 52.75 -56.62
N ARG A 7 -24.80 52.67 -57.43
CA ARG A 7 -23.42 52.93 -57.00
C ARG A 7 -23.27 54.45 -56.87
N PHE A 8 -22.88 54.95 -55.70
CA PHE A 8 -22.05 56.18 -55.67
C PHE A 8 -21.40 56.32 -54.27
N SER A 9 -20.10 56.64 -54.27
CA SER A 9 -19.25 57.23 -53.25
C SER A 9 -18.61 56.32 -52.24
N MET A 10 -17.72 55.43 -52.68
CA MET A 10 -16.71 54.74 -51.89
C MET A 10 -15.30 55.38 -52.10
N ARG A 11 -15.23 56.64 -52.40
CA ARG A 11 -13.94 57.36 -52.57
C ARG A 11 -13.70 58.52 -51.61
N ALA A 12 -14.66 58.91 -50.83
CA ALA A 12 -14.48 59.97 -49.82
C ALA A 12 -14.21 59.45 -48.39
N ALA A 13 -14.55 58.23 -48.10
CA ALA A 13 -14.27 57.58 -46.76
C ALA A 13 -12.83 57.06 -46.60
N SER A 14 -12.16 56.78 -47.74
CA SER A 14 -10.79 56.27 -47.71
C SER A 14 -9.72 57.33 -47.51
N ALA A 15 -10.00 58.59 -47.78
CA ALA A 15 -9.06 59.70 -47.59
C ALA A 15 -9.08 60.27 -46.14
N LEU A 16 -10.21 60.12 -45.42
CA LEU A 16 -10.30 60.56 -44.00
C LEU A 16 -9.78 59.52 -43.03
N ALA A 17 -9.78 58.22 -43.36
CA ALA A 17 -9.19 57.15 -42.57
C ALA A 17 -7.67 57.09 -42.71
N ALA A 18 -7.10 57.55 -43.82
CA ALA A 18 -5.64 57.63 -44.01
C ALA A 18 -4.98 58.80 -43.31
N VAL A 19 -5.72 59.88 -42.98
CA VAL A 19 -5.19 61.01 -42.23
C VAL A 19 -5.27 60.82 -40.72
N LEU A 20 -6.13 59.90 -40.22
CA LEU A 20 -6.18 59.57 -38.78
C LEU A 20 -5.23 58.41 -38.36
N PHE A 21 -4.56 57.75 -39.31
CA PHE A 21 -3.57 56.70 -39.03
C PHE A 21 -2.11 57.18 -39.01
N VAL A 22 -1.85 58.47 -39.29
CA VAL A 22 -0.50 59.02 -39.31
C VAL A 22 -0.15 59.86 -38.07
N ALA A 23 -0.99 59.86 -37.03
CA ALA A 23 -0.74 60.65 -35.82
C ALA A 23 -0.58 59.77 -34.55
N GLN A 24 -0.08 58.54 -34.66
CA GLN A 24 0.61 57.86 -33.59
C GLN A 24 2.08 57.72 -34.01
N ALA A 25 2.77 58.87 -34.20
CA ALA A 25 4.20 58.89 -34.12
C ALA A 25 4.56 58.47 -32.72
N ALA A 26 5.16 57.28 -32.57
CA ALA A 26 5.87 56.91 -31.37
C ALA A 26 6.87 58.06 -31.12
N TRP A 27 6.68 58.77 -30.03
CA TRP A 27 7.64 59.78 -29.60
C TRP A 27 8.82 58.99 -29.05
N ALA A 28 9.79 58.69 -29.91
CA ALA A 28 11.12 58.27 -29.50
C ALA A 28 11.70 59.42 -28.66
N LEU A 29 12.18 59.12 -27.49
CA LEU A 29 12.84 60.11 -26.66
C LEU A 29 14.16 60.48 -27.36
N GLU A 30 14.37 61.76 -27.60
CA GLU A 30 15.66 62.22 -28.14
C GLU A 30 16.83 61.89 -27.19
N PRO A 31 17.99 61.45 -27.70
CA PRO A 31 19.14 61.12 -26.85
C PRO A 31 19.54 62.33 -25.96
N PHE A 32 19.64 61.99 -24.62
CA PHE A 32 20.03 62.99 -23.62
C PHE A 32 20.94 62.39 -22.55
N TRP A 33 21.74 63.25 -21.89
CA TRP A 33 22.55 62.79 -20.76
C TRP A 33 21.74 62.74 -19.49
N VAL A 34 21.68 61.59 -18.85
CA VAL A 34 20.88 61.36 -17.65
C VAL A 34 21.60 62.03 -16.45
N ARG A 35 21.02 63.07 -15.92
CA ARG A 35 21.57 63.78 -14.71
C ARG A 35 20.94 63.22 -13.43
N ASP A 36 19.73 62.72 -13.48
CA ASP A 36 19.03 62.13 -12.34
C ASP A 36 18.07 61.04 -12.83
N ILE A 37 17.82 60.03 -11.98
CA ILE A 37 16.84 58.99 -12.26
C ILE A 37 15.83 58.96 -11.12
N ARG A 38 14.57 59.17 -11.43
CA ARG A 38 13.48 59.14 -10.46
C ARG A 38 12.55 57.97 -10.77
N VAL A 39 12.07 57.34 -9.70
CA VAL A 39 11.15 56.23 -9.83
C VAL A 39 9.81 56.61 -9.20
N GLU A 40 8.75 56.52 -9.98
CA GLU A 40 7.39 56.79 -9.51
C GLU A 40 6.50 55.55 -9.62
N GLY A 41 5.48 55.46 -8.77
CA GLY A 41 4.51 54.36 -8.78
C GLY A 41 4.87 53.17 -7.87
N LEU A 42 5.96 53.23 -7.12
CA LEU A 42 6.33 52.23 -6.13
C LEU A 42 5.41 52.31 -4.91
N GLN A 43 4.98 51.15 -4.45
CA GLN A 43 4.13 50.99 -3.25
C GLN A 43 4.77 50.09 -2.19
N ARG A 44 5.45 49.04 -2.60
CA ARG A 44 6.05 48.01 -1.74
C ARG A 44 7.47 47.65 -2.14
N VAL A 45 7.80 47.76 -3.41
CA VAL A 45 9.15 47.50 -3.92
C VAL A 45 10.06 48.65 -3.51
N GLU A 46 11.19 48.33 -2.92
CA GLU A 46 12.19 49.35 -2.56
C GLU A 46 12.79 49.95 -3.80
N PRO A 47 12.98 51.29 -3.86
CA PRO A 47 13.62 51.95 -5.00
C PRO A 47 14.98 51.37 -5.36
N GLY A 48 15.73 50.87 -4.37
CA GLY A 48 17.02 50.20 -4.57
C GLY A 48 16.97 49.00 -5.49
N THR A 49 15.85 48.22 -5.47
CA THR A 49 15.65 47.08 -6.36
C THR A 49 15.52 47.49 -7.82
N VAL A 50 14.85 48.63 -8.06
CA VAL A 50 14.71 49.21 -9.41
C VAL A 50 16.06 49.71 -9.90
N PHE A 51 16.76 50.49 -9.07
CA PHE A 51 18.09 51.05 -9.42
C PHE A 51 19.14 49.96 -9.66
N ALA A 52 19.13 48.87 -8.88
CA ALA A 52 20.06 47.74 -9.05
C ALA A 52 19.85 46.99 -10.36
N SER A 53 18.65 47.02 -10.90
CA SER A 53 18.26 46.28 -12.11
C SER A 53 18.27 47.13 -13.37
N LEU A 54 18.38 48.45 -13.24
CA LEU A 54 18.49 49.35 -14.37
C LEU A 54 19.89 49.27 -15.01
N PRO A 55 20.00 49.02 -16.32
CA PRO A 55 21.29 49.07 -17.04
C PRO A 55 21.77 50.48 -17.33
N LEU A 56 21.04 51.50 -16.87
CA LEU A 56 21.34 52.93 -17.02
C LEU A 56 21.71 53.55 -15.67
N ARG A 57 22.72 54.38 -15.64
CA ARG A 57 23.18 55.15 -14.47
C ARG A 57 23.19 56.65 -14.71
N VAL A 58 23.19 57.39 -13.64
CA VAL A 58 23.41 58.83 -13.73
C VAL A 58 24.80 59.12 -14.38
N GLY A 59 24.80 59.88 -15.43
CA GLY A 59 25.97 60.15 -16.25
C GLY A 59 26.05 59.40 -17.58
N ASP A 60 25.12 58.46 -17.81
CA ASP A 60 24.99 57.71 -19.08
C ASP A 60 24.23 58.59 -20.10
N GLU A 61 24.50 58.40 -21.38
CA GLU A 61 23.65 58.87 -22.46
C GLU A 61 22.49 57.95 -22.67
N TYR A 62 21.26 58.45 -22.60
CA TYR A 62 20.04 57.73 -22.92
C TYR A 62 19.85 57.62 -24.43
N ASP A 63 19.59 56.43 -24.90
CA ASP A 63 19.08 56.12 -26.23
C ASP A 63 17.95 55.10 -26.16
N ASP A 64 17.21 54.92 -27.26
CA ASP A 64 16.07 54.03 -27.31
C ASP A 64 16.43 52.56 -27.05
N ASP A 65 17.62 52.12 -27.45
CA ASP A 65 18.09 50.72 -27.23
C ASP A 65 18.32 50.47 -25.74
N LYS A 66 18.97 51.42 -25.04
CA LYS A 66 19.17 51.37 -23.58
C LYS A 66 17.85 51.50 -22.82
N GLY A 67 16.93 52.36 -23.34
CA GLY A 67 15.59 52.47 -22.81
C GLY A 67 14.81 51.12 -22.91
N ALA A 68 14.85 50.49 -24.08
CA ALA A 68 14.24 49.18 -24.27
C ALA A 68 14.91 48.11 -23.43
N ALA A 69 16.23 48.15 -23.22
CA ALA A 69 16.94 47.25 -22.34
C ALA A 69 16.55 47.46 -20.87
N ALA A 70 16.37 48.72 -20.44
CA ALA A 70 15.92 49.05 -19.08
C ALA A 70 14.49 48.54 -18.81
N ILE A 71 13.59 48.77 -19.74
CA ILE A 71 12.21 48.21 -19.64
C ILE A 71 12.25 46.70 -19.55
N ARG A 72 12.99 46.00 -20.42
CA ARG A 72 13.13 44.54 -20.37
C ARG A 72 13.72 44.03 -19.06
N ALA A 73 14.75 44.71 -18.54
CA ALA A 73 15.38 44.36 -17.27
C ALA A 73 14.41 44.47 -16.08
N LEU A 74 13.61 45.55 -16.06
CA LEU A 74 12.61 45.73 -15.01
C LEU A 74 11.44 44.74 -15.13
N PHE A 75 10.97 44.43 -16.34
CA PHE A 75 9.97 43.41 -16.55
C PHE A 75 10.47 42.01 -16.18
N ALA A 76 11.75 41.73 -16.40
CA ALA A 76 12.37 40.44 -16.05
C ALA A 76 12.33 40.14 -14.52
N LEU A 77 12.22 41.18 -13.68
CA LEU A 77 12.04 41.03 -12.24
C LEU A 77 10.66 40.36 -11.89
N GLY A 78 9.69 40.41 -12.81
CA GLY A 78 8.34 39.90 -12.56
C GLY A 78 7.50 40.68 -11.54
N LEU A 79 8.03 41.83 -11.05
CA LEU A 79 7.39 42.64 -10.00
C LEU A 79 6.43 43.70 -10.56
N PHE A 80 6.58 44.04 -11.82
CA PHE A 80 5.84 45.15 -12.42
C PHE A 80 4.82 44.64 -13.48
N LYS A 81 3.66 45.31 -13.49
CA LYS A 81 2.61 45.12 -14.47
C LYS A 81 2.84 46.01 -15.70
N ASP A 82 3.33 47.22 -15.46
CA ASP A 82 3.67 48.21 -16.48
C ASP A 82 4.93 48.94 -16.09
N VAL A 83 5.75 49.30 -17.09
CA VAL A 83 6.98 50.06 -16.93
C VAL A 83 7.07 51.04 -18.10
N ARG A 84 7.14 52.34 -17.82
CA ARG A 84 7.33 53.41 -18.79
C ARG A 84 8.52 54.22 -18.43
N LEU A 85 9.20 54.69 -19.43
CA LEU A 85 10.29 55.66 -19.28
C LEU A 85 9.84 56.98 -19.89
N GLU A 86 9.97 58.05 -19.11
CA GLU A 86 9.64 59.40 -19.55
C GLU A 86 10.84 60.30 -19.31
N ALA A 87 11.08 61.26 -20.20
CA ALA A 87 12.12 62.27 -20.02
C ALA A 87 11.49 63.60 -19.54
N GLN A 88 11.99 64.09 -18.42
CA GLN A 88 11.66 65.45 -17.94
C GLN A 88 12.95 66.34 -17.96
N GLY A 89 13.28 66.88 -19.14
CA GLY A 89 14.57 67.50 -19.37
C GLY A 89 15.71 66.49 -19.29
N ASP A 90 16.64 66.69 -18.38
CA ASP A 90 17.80 65.81 -18.15
C ASP A 90 17.52 64.71 -17.10
N VAL A 91 16.30 64.59 -16.62
CA VAL A 91 15.86 63.57 -15.63
C VAL A 91 15.12 62.43 -16.31
N LEU A 92 15.59 61.22 -16.10
CA LEU A 92 14.90 60.01 -16.53
C LEU A 92 13.86 59.58 -15.46
N LEU A 93 12.58 59.69 -15.79
CA LEU A 93 11.48 59.23 -14.94
C LEU A 93 11.10 57.79 -15.29
N VAL A 94 11.27 56.91 -14.35
CA VAL A 94 10.86 55.51 -14.45
C VAL A 94 9.50 55.35 -13.77
N VAL A 95 8.44 55.30 -14.55
CA VAL A 95 7.10 55.11 -14.04
C VAL A 95 6.77 53.64 -14.05
N VAL A 96 6.53 53.08 -12.88
CA VAL A 96 6.24 51.65 -12.72
C VAL A 96 4.85 51.43 -12.10
N GLN A 97 4.20 50.37 -12.52
CA GLN A 97 3.01 49.87 -11.86
C GLN A 97 3.32 48.51 -11.27
N GLU A 98 3.34 48.42 -9.95
CA GLU A 98 3.60 47.13 -9.29
C GLU A 98 2.50 46.14 -9.50
N ARG A 99 2.88 44.86 -9.69
CA ARG A 99 1.92 43.74 -9.61
C ARG A 99 1.43 43.60 -8.17
N PRO A 100 0.14 43.41 -7.95
CA PRO A 100 -0.35 43.12 -6.61
C PRO A 100 0.26 41.82 -6.10
N THR A 101 0.41 41.67 -4.79
CA THR A 101 0.87 40.41 -4.19
C THR A 101 -0.30 39.61 -3.68
N ILE A 102 -0.15 38.28 -3.74
CA ILE A 102 -1.15 37.35 -3.24
C ILE A 102 -1.20 37.43 -1.71
N ALA A 103 -2.34 37.79 -1.16
CA ALA A 103 -2.58 37.85 0.30
C ALA A 103 -3.06 36.49 0.83
N ALA A 104 -3.93 35.80 0.10
CA ALA A 104 -4.41 34.47 0.44
C ALA A 104 -4.81 33.70 -0.83
N VAL A 105 -4.72 32.37 -0.77
CA VAL A 105 -5.27 31.45 -1.77
C VAL A 105 -6.32 30.56 -1.09
N GLU A 106 -7.55 30.70 -1.52
CA GLU A 106 -8.71 30.00 -0.94
C GLU A 106 -9.41 29.11 -1.95
N PHE A 107 -9.99 28.01 -1.46
CA PHE A 107 -10.77 27.06 -2.25
C PHE A 107 -12.16 26.93 -1.68
N ALA A 108 -13.17 27.10 -2.51
CA ALA A 108 -14.59 26.93 -2.17
C ALA A 108 -15.21 25.83 -3.03
N GLY A 109 -16.09 25.02 -2.44
CA GLY A 109 -16.86 23.98 -3.14
C GLY A 109 -16.08 22.68 -3.45
N THR A 110 -14.84 22.53 -3.01
CA THR A 110 -14.03 21.33 -3.20
C THR A 110 -14.45 20.22 -2.24
N LYS A 111 -14.85 19.05 -2.76
CA LYS A 111 -15.22 17.84 -1.99
C LYS A 111 -14.34 16.66 -2.35
N GLU A 112 -13.96 16.54 -3.64
CA GLU A 112 -13.14 15.43 -4.16
C GLU A 112 -11.66 15.59 -3.84
N PHE A 113 -11.18 16.81 -3.69
CA PHE A 113 -9.79 17.11 -3.35
C PHE A 113 -9.70 17.79 -1.99
N ASP A 114 -8.75 17.35 -1.19
CA ASP A 114 -8.39 18.00 0.07
C ASP A 114 -7.77 19.38 -0.18
N LYS A 115 -8.19 20.36 0.62
CA LYS A 115 -7.75 21.76 0.47
C LYS A 115 -6.25 21.95 0.67
N ASP A 116 -5.63 21.17 1.55
CA ASP A 116 -4.19 21.28 1.82
C ASP A 116 -3.38 20.74 0.66
N THR A 117 -3.86 19.67 0.01
CA THR A 117 -3.29 19.14 -1.22
C THR A 117 -3.37 20.16 -2.36
N LEU A 118 -4.51 20.84 -2.51
CA LEU A 118 -4.68 21.88 -3.52
C LEU A 118 -3.78 23.10 -3.25
N LYS A 119 -3.66 23.54 -2.01
CA LYS A 119 -2.74 24.61 -1.62
C LYS A 119 -1.28 24.26 -1.92
N LYS A 120 -0.89 23.01 -1.69
CA LYS A 120 0.46 22.54 -2.02
C LYS A 120 0.70 22.60 -3.54
N ALA A 121 -0.24 22.11 -4.33
CA ALA A 121 -0.17 22.15 -5.78
C ALA A 121 -0.07 23.61 -6.31
N MET A 122 -0.84 24.53 -5.74
CA MET A 122 -0.75 25.96 -6.10
C MET A 122 0.62 26.56 -5.76
N ARG A 123 1.19 26.15 -4.64
CA ARG A 123 2.55 26.58 -4.24
C ARG A 123 3.60 26.11 -5.25
N ASP A 124 3.49 24.88 -5.74
CA ASP A 124 4.40 24.30 -6.72
C ASP A 124 4.32 25.03 -8.09
N VAL A 125 3.16 25.58 -8.43
CA VAL A 125 2.94 26.41 -9.62
C VAL A 125 3.38 27.88 -9.42
N GLY A 126 3.69 28.29 -8.18
CA GLY A 126 4.12 29.64 -7.84
C GLY A 126 3.00 30.57 -7.36
N LEU A 127 1.77 30.08 -7.21
CA LEU A 127 0.64 30.81 -6.65
C LEU A 127 0.60 30.61 -5.13
N THR A 128 1.38 31.39 -4.40
CA THR A 128 1.44 31.31 -2.94
C THR A 128 1.43 32.70 -2.33
N GLU A 129 1.03 32.78 -1.08
CA GLU A 129 1.02 34.02 -0.30
C GLU A 129 2.38 34.71 -0.34
N GLY A 130 2.37 36.05 -0.50
CA GLY A 130 3.55 36.88 -0.57
C GLY A 130 4.23 36.97 -1.96
N ARG A 131 3.79 36.15 -2.94
CA ARG A 131 4.31 36.24 -4.33
C ARG A 131 3.54 37.26 -5.15
N PRO A 132 4.19 37.90 -6.17
CA PRO A 132 3.48 38.72 -7.13
C PRO A 132 2.41 37.93 -7.85
N PHE A 133 1.23 38.52 -8.01
CA PHE A 133 0.14 37.93 -8.76
C PHE A 133 0.37 38.07 -10.26
N ASP A 134 0.23 36.95 -10.95
CA ASP A 134 0.21 36.87 -12.40
C ASP A 134 -1.09 36.19 -12.86
N SER A 135 -1.88 36.93 -13.66
CA SER A 135 -3.15 36.41 -14.17
C SER A 135 -2.98 35.18 -15.05
N ALA A 136 -1.90 35.13 -15.86
CA ALA A 136 -1.62 33.99 -16.71
C ALA A 136 -1.28 32.72 -15.93
N LEU A 137 -0.68 32.85 -14.73
CA LEU A 137 -0.48 31.72 -13.82
C LEU A 137 -1.79 31.28 -13.18
N ALA A 138 -2.67 32.23 -12.80
CA ALA A 138 -3.98 31.91 -12.23
C ALA A 138 -4.88 31.19 -13.27
N ASP A 139 -4.90 31.68 -14.52
CA ASP A 139 -5.66 31.03 -15.61
C ASP A 139 -5.13 29.61 -15.89
N ARG A 140 -3.81 29.43 -15.90
CA ARG A 140 -3.22 28.08 -16.06
C ARG A 140 -3.56 27.17 -14.91
N ALA A 141 -3.53 27.66 -13.69
CA ALA A 141 -3.93 26.91 -12.51
C ALA A 141 -5.41 26.51 -12.53
N GLU A 142 -6.29 27.41 -12.98
CA GLU A 142 -7.70 27.14 -13.19
C GLU A 142 -7.92 26.02 -14.21
N GLN A 143 -7.25 26.09 -15.37
CA GLN A 143 -7.34 25.06 -16.39
C GLN A 143 -6.76 23.72 -15.93
N GLU A 144 -5.66 23.75 -15.17
CA GLU A 144 -5.07 22.54 -14.59
C GLU A 144 -6.01 21.89 -13.55
N LEU A 145 -6.59 22.70 -12.66
CA LEU A 145 -7.60 22.22 -11.71
C LEU A 145 -8.79 21.58 -12.46
N LYS A 146 -9.31 22.25 -13.47
CA LYS A 146 -10.40 21.70 -14.29
C LYS A 146 -10.00 20.37 -14.94
N ARG A 147 -8.78 20.27 -15.47
CA ARG A 147 -8.23 19.01 -16.02
C ARG A 147 -8.15 17.91 -14.97
N GLN A 148 -7.74 18.22 -13.72
CA GLN A 148 -7.69 17.26 -12.63
C GLN A 148 -9.08 16.73 -12.25
N TYR A 149 -10.10 17.58 -12.26
CA TYR A 149 -11.49 17.17 -12.07
C TYR A 149 -12.00 16.27 -13.22
N ILE A 150 -11.68 16.62 -14.45
CA ILE A 150 -12.00 15.80 -15.63
C ILE A 150 -11.35 14.42 -15.54
N ASN A 151 -10.09 14.34 -15.08
CA ASN A 151 -9.38 13.06 -14.87
C ASN A 151 -10.05 12.18 -13.80
N ARG A 152 -10.86 12.77 -12.93
CA ARG A 152 -11.69 12.10 -11.93
C ARG A 152 -13.14 11.85 -12.37
N SER A 153 -13.41 11.93 -13.66
CA SER A 153 -14.76 11.76 -14.27
C SER A 153 -15.75 12.88 -13.97
N LEU A 154 -15.29 13.99 -13.46
CA LEU A 154 -16.13 15.17 -13.16
C LEU A 154 -16.14 16.12 -14.36
N TYR A 155 -16.75 15.69 -15.47
CA TYR A 155 -16.80 16.45 -16.73
C TYR A 155 -17.66 17.71 -16.66
N GLY A 156 -18.56 17.78 -15.67
CA GLY A 156 -19.37 18.94 -15.36
C GLY A 156 -18.68 19.96 -14.47
N ALA A 157 -17.46 19.68 -14.02
CA ALA A 157 -16.76 20.56 -13.10
C ALA A 157 -16.48 21.94 -13.75
N GLU A 158 -16.87 22.97 -13.04
CA GLU A 158 -16.56 24.36 -13.37
C GLU A 158 -15.66 24.93 -12.27
N VAL A 159 -14.59 25.55 -12.70
CA VAL A 159 -13.65 26.26 -11.81
C VAL A 159 -13.66 27.70 -12.26
N VAL A 160 -13.90 28.60 -11.34
CA VAL A 160 -13.91 30.04 -11.57
C VAL A 160 -12.96 30.69 -10.58
N THR A 161 -11.97 31.40 -11.12
CA THR A 161 -11.00 32.12 -10.31
C THR A 161 -11.50 33.54 -10.09
N THR A 162 -11.70 33.93 -8.86
CA THR A 162 -12.05 35.30 -8.45
C THR A 162 -10.85 35.98 -7.82
N VAL A 163 -10.49 37.14 -8.32
CA VAL A 163 -9.40 37.99 -7.82
C VAL A 163 -10.01 39.17 -7.10
N THR A 164 -9.89 39.21 -5.78
CA THR A 164 -10.45 40.27 -4.98
C THR A 164 -9.33 41.21 -4.48
N PRO A 165 -9.32 42.49 -4.88
CA PRO A 165 -8.35 43.46 -4.38
C PRO A 165 -8.51 43.66 -2.84
N VAL A 166 -7.37 43.75 -2.17
CA VAL A 166 -7.25 44.02 -0.74
C VAL A 166 -6.31 45.20 -0.54
N GLU A 167 -6.38 45.84 0.62
CA GLU A 167 -5.50 46.97 0.96
C GLU A 167 -4.00 46.69 0.74
N ARG A 168 -3.23 47.72 0.47
CA ARG A 168 -1.78 47.69 0.26
C ARG A 168 -1.35 46.89 -0.97
N ASN A 169 -2.00 47.12 -2.10
CA ASN A 169 -1.70 46.46 -3.38
C ASN A 169 -1.59 44.91 -3.26
N ARG A 170 -2.57 44.29 -2.62
CA ARG A 170 -2.67 42.84 -2.49
C ARG A 170 -3.97 42.31 -3.10
N VAL A 171 -3.99 41.02 -3.39
CA VAL A 171 -5.18 40.33 -3.92
C VAL A 171 -5.40 39.02 -3.17
N ASN A 172 -6.66 38.71 -2.92
CA ASN A 172 -7.07 37.36 -2.54
C ASN A 172 -7.48 36.59 -3.80
N LEU A 173 -6.99 35.36 -3.93
CA LEU A 173 -7.37 34.44 -4.98
C LEU A 173 -8.34 33.42 -4.42
N THR A 174 -9.56 33.37 -4.94
CA THR A 174 -10.55 32.36 -4.56
C THR A 174 -10.87 31.51 -5.78
N PHE A 175 -10.52 30.20 -5.70
CA PHE A 175 -10.93 29.20 -6.67
C PHE A 175 -12.27 28.60 -6.24
N SER A 176 -13.34 29.04 -6.89
CA SER A 176 -14.70 28.54 -6.67
C SER A 176 -14.94 27.36 -7.60
N VAL A 177 -15.17 26.20 -7.04
CA VAL A 177 -15.35 24.95 -7.78
C VAL A 177 -16.79 24.48 -7.61
N THR A 178 -17.45 24.22 -8.74
CA THR A 178 -18.71 23.49 -8.83
C THR A 178 -18.40 22.14 -9.43
N GLU A 179 -18.28 21.09 -8.60
CA GLU A 179 -17.75 19.80 -9.03
C GLU A 179 -18.71 19.05 -9.97
N GLY A 180 -20.01 19.22 -9.82
CA GLY A 180 -21.00 18.40 -10.51
C GLY A 180 -21.04 16.95 -10.01
N GLU A 181 -21.70 16.07 -10.74
CA GLU A 181 -21.69 14.64 -10.47
C GLU A 181 -20.66 13.92 -11.35
N PRO A 182 -20.00 12.86 -10.84
CA PRO A 182 -19.07 12.08 -11.65
C PRO A 182 -19.82 11.32 -12.72
N ALA A 183 -19.35 11.43 -13.96
CA ALA A 183 -19.90 10.69 -15.08
C ALA A 183 -19.69 9.18 -14.89
N LYS A 184 -20.76 8.41 -15.07
CA LYS A 184 -20.77 6.96 -14.91
C LYS A 184 -20.71 6.28 -16.26
N ILE A 185 -20.01 5.16 -16.32
CA ILE A 185 -20.01 4.32 -17.52
C ILE A 185 -21.41 3.73 -17.67
N SER A 186 -22.07 4.09 -18.76
CA SER A 186 -23.39 3.59 -19.12
C SER A 186 -23.31 2.33 -19.99
N GLU A 187 -22.25 2.23 -20.80
CA GLU A 187 -22.11 1.14 -21.78
C GLU A 187 -20.63 0.89 -22.10
N ILE A 188 -20.28 -0.40 -22.25
CA ILE A 188 -18.98 -0.85 -22.78
C ILE A 188 -19.26 -1.83 -23.89
N ASN A 189 -18.93 -1.45 -25.12
CA ASN A 189 -19.08 -2.25 -26.33
C ASN A 189 -17.71 -2.73 -26.82
N ILE A 190 -17.60 -4.01 -27.09
CA ILE A 190 -16.42 -4.62 -27.70
C ILE A 190 -16.87 -5.19 -29.05
N ILE A 191 -16.23 -4.76 -30.13
CA ILE A 191 -16.59 -5.10 -31.50
C ILE A 191 -15.42 -5.85 -32.14
N GLY A 192 -15.72 -6.89 -32.92
CA GLY A 192 -14.70 -7.72 -33.59
C GLY A 192 -14.29 -8.97 -32.81
N ASN A 193 -14.77 -9.12 -31.59
CA ASN A 193 -14.51 -10.32 -30.77
C ASN A 193 -15.37 -11.50 -31.24
N GLN A 194 -14.75 -12.55 -31.75
CA GLN A 194 -15.38 -13.80 -32.17
C GLN A 194 -14.96 -14.98 -31.31
N ALA A 195 -13.69 -15.02 -30.89
CA ALA A 195 -13.11 -16.10 -30.11
C ALA A 195 -13.56 -16.12 -28.63
N PHE A 196 -13.83 -14.95 -28.07
CA PHE A 196 -14.27 -14.80 -26.68
C PHE A 196 -15.51 -13.94 -26.58
N SER A 197 -16.43 -14.30 -25.68
CA SER A 197 -17.66 -13.54 -25.49
C SER A 197 -17.37 -12.15 -24.89
N THR A 198 -18.17 -11.15 -25.26
CA THR A 198 -18.10 -9.80 -24.71
C THR A 198 -18.19 -9.80 -23.18
N SER A 199 -18.98 -10.70 -22.58
CA SER A 199 -19.10 -10.84 -21.13
C SER A 199 -17.80 -11.34 -20.49
N THR A 200 -17.09 -12.26 -21.14
CA THR A 200 -15.78 -12.73 -20.67
C THR A 200 -14.74 -11.61 -20.70
N LEU A 201 -14.69 -10.87 -21.80
CA LEU A 201 -13.74 -9.77 -21.98
C LEU A 201 -14.03 -8.60 -21.03
N ARG A 202 -15.29 -8.24 -20.84
CA ARG A 202 -15.69 -7.24 -19.85
C ARG A 202 -15.35 -7.65 -18.42
N GLY A 203 -15.49 -8.94 -18.09
CA GLY A 203 -15.11 -9.48 -16.78
C GLY A 203 -13.62 -9.40 -16.43
N LEU A 204 -12.74 -9.11 -17.41
CA LEU A 204 -11.31 -8.88 -17.21
C LEU A 204 -10.98 -7.41 -16.95
N MET A 205 -11.87 -6.50 -17.30
CA MET A 205 -11.68 -5.07 -17.18
C MET A 205 -11.93 -4.61 -15.73
N GLU A 206 -11.20 -3.59 -15.29
CA GLU A 206 -11.47 -2.89 -14.04
C GLU A 206 -12.68 -1.96 -14.17
N LEU A 207 -12.83 -1.36 -15.36
CA LEU A 207 -13.98 -0.53 -15.70
C LEU A 207 -15.22 -1.37 -16.01
N ASP A 208 -16.33 -1.05 -15.36
CA ASP A 208 -17.62 -1.73 -15.59
C ASP A 208 -18.79 -0.74 -15.57
N VAL A 209 -19.91 -1.14 -16.13
CA VAL A 209 -21.18 -0.38 -16.16
C VAL A 209 -21.75 -0.11 -14.75
N GLY A 210 -21.27 -0.85 -13.77
CA GLY A 210 -21.67 -0.71 -12.37
C GLY A 210 -22.68 -1.76 -11.91
N GLY A 211 -22.40 -2.36 -10.77
CA GLY A 211 -23.26 -3.29 -10.07
C GLY A 211 -23.70 -2.70 -8.72
N TRP A 212 -24.36 -3.51 -7.90
CA TRP A 212 -24.86 -3.09 -6.59
C TRP A 212 -23.74 -2.67 -5.59
N LEU A 213 -22.47 -3.08 -5.82
CA LEU A 213 -21.30 -2.64 -5.05
C LEU A 213 -20.49 -1.51 -5.70
N SER A 214 -20.96 -0.92 -6.79
CA SER A 214 -20.22 0.14 -7.49
C SER A 214 -20.01 1.40 -6.63
N TRP A 215 -20.84 1.62 -5.63
CA TRP A 215 -20.63 2.67 -4.63
C TRP A 215 -19.32 2.48 -3.82
N TYR A 216 -18.89 1.25 -3.64
CA TYR A 216 -17.66 0.89 -2.93
C TYR A 216 -16.46 0.77 -3.89
N THR A 217 -16.60 -0.01 -4.97
CA THR A 217 -15.51 -0.29 -5.92
C THR A 217 -15.17 0.88 -6.83
N LYS A 218 -16.14 1.80 -7.03
CA LYS A 218 -16.05 2.93 -7.98
C LYS A 218 -15.67 2.49 -9.40
N SER A 219 -15.94 1.23 -9.75
CA SER A 219 -15.61 0.63 -11.07
C SER A 219 -16.36 1.28 -12.23
N ASN A 220 -17.50 1.91 -11.94
CA ASN A 220 -18.30 2.63 -12.92
C ASN A 220 -17.84 4.07 -13.18
N ARG A 221 -16.76 4.54 -12.55
CA ARG A 221 -16.18 5.85 -12.85
C ARG A 221 -15.12 5.72 -13.91
N TYR A 222 -15.27 6.45 -14.99
CA TYR A 222 -14.32 6.44 -16.09
C TYR A 222 -12.98 7.06 -15.66
N SER A 223 -11.89 6.42 -16.05
CA SER A 223 -10.54 6.96 -15.95
C SER A 223 -9.77 6.54 -17.19
N ARG A 224 -9.12 7.49 -17.86
CA ARG A 224 -8.27 7.19 -19.02
C ARG A 224 -7.13 6.24 -18.67
N ALA A 225 -6.56 6.37 -17.48
CA ALA A 225 -5.50 5.48 -17.00
C ALA A 225 -6.02 4.04 -16.83
N LYS A 226 -7.21 3.87 -16.23
CA LYS A 226 -7.86 2.56 -16.10
C LYS A 226 -8.22 1.96 -17.46
N LEU A 227 -8.77 2.77 -18.36
CA LEU A 227 -9.07 2.29 -19.72
C LEU A 227 -7.81 1.79 -20.43
N ASN A 228 -6.70 2.52 -20.36
CA ASN A 228 -5.44 2.08 -20.95
C ASN A 228 -4.95 0.77 -20.32
N ALA A 229 -5.06 0.62 -19.01
CA ALA A 229 -4.72 -0.63 -18.31
C ALA A 229 -5.64 -1.78 -18.73
N ASP A 230 -6.93 -1.52 -18.90
CA ASP A 230 -7.91 -2.50 -19.39
C ASP A 230 -7.60 -2.94 -20.82
N LEU A 231 -7.23 -2.00 -21.71
CA LEU A 231 -6.82 -2.33 -23.09
C LEU A 231 -5.58 -3.23 -23.10
N GLU A 232 -4.58 -2.97 -22.25
CA GLU A 232 -3.41 -3.84 -22.12
C GLU A 232 -3.79 -5.20 -21.49
N THR A 233 -4.74 -5.22 -20.58
CA THR A 233 -5.26 -6.48 -20.01
C THR A 233 -5.95 -7.32 -21.08
N LEU A 234 -6.79 -6.71 -21.91
CA LEU A 234 -7.42 -7.39 -23.06
C LEU A 234 -6.37 -7.92 -24.04
N ARG A 235 -5.38 -7.09 -24.40
CA ARG A 235 -4.29 -7.50 -25.30
C ARG A 235 -3.51 -8.67 -24.71
N SER A 236 -3.11 -8.58 -23.45
CA SER A 236 -2.39 -9.66 -22.76
C SER A 236 -3.20 -10.95 -22.69
N TYR A 237 -4.51 -10.84 -22.49
CA TYR A 237 -5.41 -12.00 -22.47
C TYR A 237 -5.44 -12.76 -23.79
N TYR A 238 -5.47 -12.05 -24.91
CA TYR A 238 -5.42 -12.63 -26.25
C TYR A 238 -4.03 -13.22 -26.56
N LEU A 239 -2.96 -12.46 -26.26
CA LEU A 239 -1.57 -12.90 -26.46
C LEU A 239 -1.23 -14.15 -25.61
N ALA A 240 -1.84 -14.29 -24.43
CA ALA A 240 -1.70 -15.47 -23.61
C ALA A 240 -2.49 -16.70 -24.10
N ARG A 241 -3.30 -16.55 -25.16
CA ARG A 241 -4.17 -17.62 -25.71
C ARG A 241 -3.95 -17.92 -27.20
N GLY A 242 -2.86 -17.44 -27.74
CA GLY A 242 -2.41 -17.78 -29.08
C GLY A 242 -2.69 -16.72 -30.15
N TYR A 243 -3.26 -15.61 -29.82
CA TYR A 243 -3.60 -14.55 -30.77
C TYR A 243 -2.47 -13.52 -30.88
N ILE A 244 -1.32 -13.93 -31.45
CA ILE A 244 -0.09 -13.10 -31.53
C ILE A 244 -0.32 -11.81 -32.33
N SER A 245 -1.18 -11.88 -33.37
CA SER A 245 -1.46 -10.75 -34.27
C SER A 245 -2.59 -9.85 -33.76
N MET A 246 -3.12 -10.10 -32.57
CA MET A 246 -4.21 -9.30 -31.98
C MET A 246 -3.80 -7.83 -31.84
N ARG A 247 -4.68 -6.96 -32.27
CA ARG A 247 -4.53 -5.51 -32.16
C ARG A 247 -5.85 -4.85 -31.83
N ILE A 248 -5.76 -3.74 -31.14
CA ILE A 248 -6.89 -2.85 -30.89
C ILE A 248 -6.90 -1.83 -32.01
N GLU A 249 -7.92 -1.87 -32.86
CA GLU A 249 -8.05 -1.00 -34.05
C GLU A 249 -8.55 0.40 -33.67
N SER A 250 -9.47 0.46 -32.72
CA SER A 250 -10.05 1.72 -32.30
C SER A 250 -10.52 1.69 -30.85
N THR A 251 -10.44 2.83 -30.19
CA THR A 251 -11.03 3.05 -28.87
C THR A 251 -11.75 4.38 -28.88
N GLN A 252 -13.06 4.36 -28.78
CA GLN A 252 -13.92 5.53 -28.80
C GLN A 252 -14.58 5.70 -27.44
N VAL A 253 -14.50 6.90 -26.88
CA VAL A 253 -15.16 7.29 -25.64
C VAL A 253 -16.09 8.44 -25.94
N ALA A 254 -17.39 8.20 -25.86
CA ALA A 254 -18.42 9.19 -26.07
C ALA A 254 -19.03 9.60 -24.73
N ILE A 255 -19.16 10.91 -24.54
CA ILE A 255 -19.76 11.50 -23.33
C ILE A 255 -21.17 11.95 -23.71
N SER A 256 -22.15 11.60 -22.88
CA SER A 256 -23.54 12.03 -23.09
C SER A 256 -23.68 13.57 -23.00
N PRO A 257 -24.66 14.19 -23.69
CA PRO A 257 -24.84 15.64 -23.66
C PRO A 257 -25.01 16.25 -22.28
N ASP A 258 -25.58 15.50 -21.33
CA ASP A 258 -25.75 15.87 -19.92
C ASP A 258 -24.47 15.68 -19.07
N LYS A 259 -23.37 15.19 -19.68
CA LYS A 259 -22.07 14.91 -19.04
C LYS A 259 -22.12 13.90 -17.88
N GLN A 260 -23.21 13.11 -17.78
CA GLN A 260 -23.38 12.13 -16.69
C GLN A 260 -23.15 10.68 -17.15
N GLY A 261 -23.24 10.41 -18.45
CA GLY A 261 -23.05 9.08 -19.03
C GLY A 261 -21.81 9.01 -19.92
N ILE A 262 -21.14 7.86 -19.91
CA ILE A 262 -20.00 7.55 -20.79
C ILE A 262 -20.25 6.21 -21.47
N SER A 263 -20.13 6.21 -22.80
CA SER A 263 -20.11 4.99 -23.62
C SER A 263 -18.71 4.75 -24.14
N ILE A 264 -18.21 3.53 -23.98
CA ILE A 264 -16.88 3.11 -24.44
C ILE A 264 -17.08 2.05 -25.52
N THR A 265 -16.46 2.26 -26.69
CA THR A 265 -16.48 1.29 -27.79
C THR A 265 -15.05 0.92 -28.15
N ILE A 266 -14.72 -0.37 -28.08
CA ILE A 266 -13.39 -0.92 -28.36
C ILE A 266 -13.50 -1.82 -29.59
N GLY A 267 -12.83 -1.46 -30.66
CA GLY A 267 -12.71 -2.26 -31.86
C GLY A 267 -11.47 -3.14 -31.81
N ILE A 268 -11.63 -4.43 -31.99
CA ILE A 268 -10.58 -5.44 -31.90
C ILE A 268 -10.47 -6.21 -33.21
N ASP A 269 -9.24 -6.41 -33.69
CA ASP A 269 -8.89 -7.43 -34.67
C ASP A 269 -8.16 -8.56 -33.96
N GLU A 270 -8.79 -9.71 -33.82
CA GLU A 270 -8.23 -10.86 -33.06
C GLU A 270 -7.07 -11.52 -33.81
N GLY A 271 -7.06 -11.44 -35.12
CA GLY A 271 -6.12 -12.19 -35.96
C GLY A 271 -6.30 -13.70 -35.85
N GLN A 272 -5.31 -14.43 -36.32
CA GLN A 272 -5.31 -15.89 -36.33
C GLN A 272 -4.73 -16.43 -34.99
N LYS A 273 -5.28 -17.58 -34.55
CA LYS A 273 -4.75 -18.30 -33.38
C LYS A 273 -3.58 -19.19 -33.79
N TYR A 274 -2.48 -19.11 -33.04
CA TYR A 274 -1.27 -19.86 -33.25
C TYR A 274 -1.05 -20.87 -32.14
N VAL A 275 -0.51 -22.06 -32.51
CA VAL A 275 -0.15 -23.14 -31.62
C VAL A 275 1.37 -23.31 -31.64
N VAL A 276 1.98 -23.54 -30.50
CA VAL A 276 3.42 -23.75 -30.38
C VAL A 276 3.81 -25.06 -31.08
N SER A 277 4.69 -24.98 -32.06
CA SER A 277 5.29 -26.16 -32.73
C SER A 277 6.46 -26.73 -31.95
N GLY A 278 7.24 -25.90 -31.29
CA GLY A 278 8.39 -26.28 -30.50
C GLY A 278 9.10 -25.09 -29.88
N VAL A 279 10.06 -25.39 -29.01
CA VAL A 279 10.97 -24.41 -28.40
C VAL A 279 12.39 -24.82 -28.81
N GLN A 280 13.14 -23.87 -29.35
CA GLN A 280 14.54 -24.07 -29.77
C GLN A 280 15.44 -23.16 -28.95
N LEU A 281 16.57 -23.69 -28.51
CA LEU A 281 17.63 -22.94 -27.85
C LEU A 281 18.68 -22.60 -28.86
N GLU A 282 19.07 -21.33 -28.97
CA GLU A 282 20.11 -20.84 -29.87
C GLU A 282 21.10 -19.96 -29.09
N GLY A 283 22.38 -20.09 -29.38
CA GLY A 283 23.42 -19.33 -28.70
C GLY A 283 24.19 -20.15 -27.66
N ASP A 284 24.80 -19.46 -26.70
CA ASP A 284 25.63 -20.08 -25.65
C ASP A 284 24.85 -20.26 -24.36
N TYR A 285 24.69 -21.50 -23.94
CA TYR A 285 24.02 -21.88 -22.67
C TYR A 285 25.01 -22.50 -21.65
N LEU A 286 26.29 -22.18 -21.76
CA LEU A 286 27.36 -22.60 -20.83
C LEU A 286 27.48 -24.13 -20.67
N GLU A 287 27.20 -24.89 -21.70
CA GLU A 287 27.11 -26.36 -21.66
C GLU A 287 26.10 -26.92 -20.66
N ARG A 288 25.06 -26.11 -20.30
CA ARG A 288 24.01 -26.43 -19.32
C ARG A 288 22.62 -26.42 -19.93
N GLU A 289 22.47 -26.69 -21.20
CA GLU A 289 21.19 -26.62 -21.92
C GLU A 289 20.07 -27.37 -21.25
N ASP A 290 20.34 -28.50 -20.59
CA ASP A 290 19.29 -29.28 -19.90
C ASP A 290 18.75 -28.57 -18.66
N GLU A 291 19.57 -27.79 -17.95
CA GLU A 291 19.13 -26.97 -16.84
C GLU A 291 18.15 -25.86 -17.35
N PHE A 292 18.53 -25.18 -18.44
CA PHE A 292 17.68 -24.17 -19.07
C PHE A 292 16.41 -24.77 -19.67
N LYS A 293 16.50 -25.96 -20.31
CA LYS A 293 15.28 -26.67 -20.78
C LYS A 293 14.30 -26.95 -19.65
N SER A 294 14.78 -27.22 -18.45
CA SER A 294 13.93 -27.46 -17.27
C SER A 294 13.14 -26.21 -16.82
N LEU A 295 13.63 -25.02 -17.17
CA LEU A 295 12.99 -23.73 -16.86
C LEU A 295 11.92 -23.33 -17.91
N VAL A 296 11.85 -24.04 -19.04
CA VAL A 296 10.90 -23.75 -20.11
C VAL A 296 9.49 -24.11 -19.67
N THR A 297 8.64 -23.10 -19.55
CA THR A 297 7.22 -23.28 -19.22
C THR A 297 6.32 -23.44 -20.46
N ILE A 298 6.87 -23.22 -21.65
CA ILE A 298 6.20 -23.29 -22.94
C ILE A 298 6.13 -24.76 -23.38
N ARG A 299 4.96 -25.24 -23.79
CA ARG A 299 4.77 -26.63 -24.22
C ARG A 299 4.34 -26.72 -25.68
N PRO A 300 4.99 -27.58 -26.49
CA PRO A 300 4.51 -27.87 -27.83
C PRO A 300 3.07 -28.41 -27.85
N GLY A 301 2.28 -27.99 -28.84
CA GLY A 301 0.86 -28.38 -28.95
C GLY A 301 -0.11 -27.49 -28.16
N GLU A 302 0.37 -26.65 -27.24
CA GLU A 302 -0.45 -25.66 -26.55
C GLU A 302 -0.56 -24.35 -27.37
N PRO A 303 -1.62 -23.55 -27.16
CA PRO A 303 -1.68 -22.21 -27.74
C PRO A 303 -0.47 -21.37 -27.30
N TYR A 304 0.04 -20.54 -28.20
CA TYR A 304 1.12 -19.60 -27.85
C TYR A 304 0.68 -18.73 -26.66
N ASN A 305 1.60 -18.52 -25.75
CA ASN A 305 1.34 -17.71 -24.56
C ASN A 305 2.52 -16.76 -24.32
N ALA A 306 2.30 -15.47 -24.62
CA ALA A 306 3.32 -14.44 -24.49
C ALA A 306 3.80 -14.25 -23.03
N GLU A 307 2.93 -14.46 -22.03
CA GLU A 307 3.29 -14.39 -20.62
C GLU A 307 4.30 -15.48 -20.26
N ARG A 308 4.04 -16.73 -20.66
CA ARG A 308 4.98 -17.85 -20.46
C ARG A 308 6.31 -17.65 -21.21
N VAL A 309 6.26 -17.02 -22.38
CA VAL A 309 7.51 -16.68 -23.11
C VAL A 309 8.31 -15.66 -22.33
N ALA A 310 7.68 -14.60 -21.83
CA ALA A 310 8.33 -13.59 -21.01
C ALA A 310 8.84 -14.16 -19.66
N GLU A 311 8.07 -15.03 -19.02
CA GLU A 311 8.50 -15.76 -17.82
C GLU A 311 9.72 -16.63 -18.09
N THR A 312 9.73 -17.37 -19.22
CA THR A 312 10.86 -18.23 -19.59
C THR A 312 12.11 -17.41 -19.89
N THR A 313 11.99 -16.31 -20.68
CA THR A 313 13.14 -15.42 -20.96
C THR A 313 13.70 -14.81 -19.70
N LYS A 314 12.83 -14.36 -18.78
CA LYS A 314 13.24 -13.84 -17.49
C LYS A 314 13.92 -14.91 -16.64
N ALA A 315 13.34 -16.10 -16.54
CA ALA A 315 13.94 -17.21 -15.80
C ALA A 315 15.32 -17.60 -16.34
N PHE A 316 15.52 -17.53 -17.66
CA PHE A 316 16.81 -17.76 -18.29
C PHE A 316 17.83 -16.65 -17.92
N SER A 317 17.44 -15.38 -18.03
CA SER A 317 18.32 -14.26 -17.63
C SER A 317 18.66 -14.32 -16.14
N ASP A 318 17.69 -14.61 -15.28
CA ASP A 318 17.91 -14.80 -13.84
C ASP A 318 18.86 -15.98 -13.58
N HIS A 319 18.71 -17.09 -14.30
CA HIS A 319 19.58 -18.26 -14.18
C HIS A 319 21.02 -17.98 -14.62
N PHE A 320 21.22 -17.26 -15.72
CA PHE A 320 22.55 -16.76 -16.10
C PHE A 320 23.16 -15.88 -15.01
N GLY A 321 22.37 -15.00 -14.40
CA GLY A 321 22.78 -14.15 -13.30
C GLY A 321 23.33 -14.93 -12.10
N ASN A 322 22.78 -16.13 -11.82
CA ASN A 322 23.24 -16.98 -10.72
C ASN A 322 24.64 -17.60 -10.97
N PHE A 323 25.10 -17.61 -12.23
CA PHE A 323 26.45 -18.04 -12.61
C PHE A 323 27.44 -16.90 -12.82
N GLY A 324 27.06 -15.67 -12.49
CA GLY A 324 27.93 -14.51 -12.61
C GLY A 324 27.72 -13.66 -13.87
N PHE A 325 26.79 -14.01 -14.72
CA PHE A 325 26.53 -13.27 -15.96
C PHE A 325 25.51 -12.16 -15.75
N ALA A 326 25.95 -11.05 -15.16
CA ALA A 326 25.10 -9.92 -14.77
C ALA A 326 24.34 -9.26 -15.94
N PHE A 327 24.87 -9.35 -17.15
CA PHE A 327 24.36 -8.68 -18.35
C PHE A 327 23.94 -9.67 -19.45
N ALA A 328 23.61 -10.90 -19.07
CA ALA A 328 23.13 -11.89 -20.02
C ALA A 328 21.84 -11.41 -20.70
N ARG A 329 21.83 -11.48 -22.03
CA ARG A 329 20.66 -11.17 -22.83
C ARG A 329 20.03 -12.46 -23.32
N VAL A 330 18.73 -12.56 -23.15
CA VAL A 330 17.92 -13.65 -23.68
C VAL A 330 16.75 -13.06 -24.43
N GLU A 331 16.69 -13.34 -25.72
CA GLU A 331 15.62 -12.88 -26.58
C GLU A 331 14.77 -14.06 -27.03
N ALA A 332 13.46 -13.89 -27.00
CA ALA A 332 12.53 -14.84 -27.59
C ALA A 332 12.10 -14.34 -28.96
N VAL A 333 12.45 -15.05 -30.01
CA VAL A 333 12.08 -14.74 -31.38
C VAL A 333 11.02 -15.74 -31.83
N PRO A 334 9.75 -15.31 -32.03
CA PRO A 334 8.73 -16.19 -32.57
C PRO A 334 8.93 -16.36 -34.08
N ASP A 335 9.15 -17.60 -34.51
CA ASP A 335 9.15 -17.99 -35.93
C ASP A 335 7.74 -18.46 -36.30
N ILE A 336 7.04 -17.62 -37.08
CA ILE A 336 5.61 -17.75 -37.33
C ILE A 336 5.35 -18.34 -38.71
N ASP A 337 4.82 -19.56 -38.74
CA ASP A 337 4.22 -20.15 -39.93
C ASP A 337 2.71 -19.78 -40.01
N ARG A 338 2.43 -18.78 -40.85
CA ARG A 338 1.06 -18.25 -41.01
C ARG A 338 0.13 -19.21 -41.69
N GLU A 339 0.64 -20.05 -42.61
CA GLU A 339 -0.18 -21.01 -43.36
C GLU A 339 -0.61 -22.16 -42.48
N ALA A 340 0.31 -22.69 -41.68
CA ALA A 340 0.03 -23.78 -40.76
C ALA A 340 -0.60 -23.34 -39.43
N GLY A 341 -0.64 -22.02 -39.11
CA GLY A 341 -1.11 -21.51 -37.81
C GLY A 341 -0.22 -21.94 -36.67
N ARG A 342 1.09 -22.08 -36.90
CA ARG A 342 2.06 -22.57 -35.92
C ARG A 342 3.14 -21.53 -35.65
N VAL A 343 3.72 -21.62 -34.46
CA VAL A 343 4.85 -20.76 -34.06
C VAL A 343 5.90 -21.59 -33.32
N ALA A 344 7.15 -21.52 -33.80
CA ALA A 344 8.29 -22.00 -33.03
C ALA A 344 8.84 -20.83 -32.21
N VAL A 345 9.17 -21.07 -30.94
CA VAL A 345 9.78 -20.05 -30.09
C VAL A 345 11.29 -20.33 -30.03
N VAL A 346 12.07 -19.45 -30.64
CA VAL A 346 13.54 -19.53 -30.61
C VAL A 346 14.02 -18.64 -29.44
N LEU A 347 14.62 -19.26 -28.44
CA LEU A 347 15.24 -18.57 -27.31
C LEU A 347 16.72 -18.41 -27.61
N ARG A 348 17.13 -17.18 -27.90
CA ARG A 348 18.51 -16.83 -28.22
C ARG A 348 19.20 -16.24 -27.02
N SER A 349 20.34 -16.84 -26.62
CA SER A 349 21.10 -16.39 -25.46
C SER A 349 22.44 -15.80 -25.87
N GLU A 350 22.78 -14.71 -25.19
CA GLU A 350 24.10 -14.08 -25.19
C GLU A 350 24.52 -13.82 -23.74
N PRO A 351 25.27 -14.74 -23.10
CA PRO A 351 25.58 -14.62 -21.67
C PRO A 351 26.49 -13.44 -21.33
N SER A 352 27.21 -12.85 -22.35
CA SER A 352 28.14 -11.77 -22.11
C SER A 352 29.38 -12.23 -21.28
N ARG A 353 29.88 -11.39 -20.39
CA ARG A 353 31.03 -11.71 -19.55
C ARG A 353 30.60 -12.00 -18.12
N ARG A 354 31.34 -12.89 -17.48
CA ARG A 354 31.19 -13.19 -16.07
C ARG A 354 31.72 -12.04 -15.22
N ALA A 355 30.97 -11.59 -14.24
CA ALA A 355 31.30 -10.42 -13.45
C ALA A 355 31.51 -10.73 -11.96
N TYR A 356 32.44 -10.03 -11.33
CA TYR A 356 32.60 -9.97 -9.87
C TYR A 356 31.96 -8.74 -9.31
N VAL A 357 31.37 -8.84 -8.13
CA VAL A 357 30.93 -7.68 -7.36
C VAL A 357 32.15 -7.04 -6.68
N ARG A 358 32.55 -5.88 -7.15
CA ARG A 358 33.70 -5.15 -6.61
C ARG A 358 33.33 -4.49 -5.29
N ARG A 359 32.27 -3.67 -5.27
CA ARG A 359 31.80 -2.95 -4.10
C ARG A 359 30.28 -2.92 -4.04
N ILE A 360 29.77 -2.77 -2.83
CA ILE A 360 28.36 -2.55 -2.54
C ILE A 360 28.23 -1.19 -1.88
N HIS A 361 27.59 -0.26 -2.57
CA HIS A 361 27.30 1.08 -2.06
C HIS A 361 25.86 1.11 -1.55
N VAL A 362 25.68 1.74 -0.40
CA VAL A 362 24.36 2.03 0.16
C VAL A 362 24.15 3.53 0.12
N SER A 363 22.99 3.97 -0.38
CA SER A 363 22.64 5.40 -0.47
C SER A 363 21.19 5.63 -0.07
N GLY A 364 20.89 6.85 0.42
CA GLY A 364 19.56 7.23 0.88
C GLY A 364 19.27 6.94 2.36
N ASN A 365 20.17 6.27 3.07
CA ASN A 365 20.06 5.95 4.49
C ASN A 365 20.56 7.12 5.37
N ASN A 366 19.75 8.14 5.56
CA ASN A 366 20.13 9.31 6.35
C ASN A 366 20.01 9.11 7.87
N ARG A 367 19.14 8.22 8.31
CA ARG A 367 18.85 7.88 9.72
C ARG A 367 19.33 6.48 10.08
N THR A 368 19.06 5.50 9.19
CA THR A 368 19.43 4.11 9.41
C THR A 368 20.93 3.93 9.23
N ARG A 369 21.56 3.29 10.18
CA ARG A 369 23.02 3.01 10.12
C ARG A 369 23.33 2.05 8.99
N ASP A 370 24.44 2.26 8.31
CA ASP A 370 24.89 1.45 7.18
C ASP A 370 25.00 -0.05 7.55
N GLU A 371 25.47 -0.36 8.75
CA GLU A 371 25.56 -1.73 9.26
C GLU A 371 24.22 -2.47 9.30
N VAL A 372 23.12 -1.75 9.54
CA VAL A 372 21.77 -2.33 9.61
C VAL A 372 21.33 -2.84 8.24
N ILE A 373 21.70 -2.14 7.19
CA ILE A 373 21.42 -2.53 5.81
C ILE A 373 22.39 -3.62 5.36
N ARG A 374 23.70 -3.44 5.60
CA ARG A 374 24.74 -4.38 5.15
C ARG A 374 24.62 -5.78 5.75
N ARG A 375 24.18 -5.91 7.00
CA ARG A 375 23.99 -7.23 7.63
C ARG A 375 22.90 -8.08 6.97
N GLU A 376 21.99 -7.43 6.20
CA GLU A 376 20.97 -8.13 5.43
C GLU A 376 21.47 -8.69 4.09
N PHE A 377 22.65 -8.28 3.64
CA PHE A 377 23.20 -8.75 2.38
C PHE A 377 23.57 -10.24 2.43
N ARG A 378 23.28 -10.93 1.33
CA ARG A 378 23.72 -12.31 1.06
C ARG A 378 24.67 -12.38 -0.12
N GLN A 379 24.70 -11.33 -0.96
CA GLN A 379 25.76 -11.08 -1.93
C GLN A 379 26.89 -10.35 -1.20
N TYR A 380 28.12 -10.83 -1.38
CA TYR A 380 29.31 -10.24 -0.79
C TYR A 380 30.19 -9.56 -1.85
N GLU A 381 30.95 -8.56 -1.39
CA GLU A 381 32.02 -7.97 -2.18
C GLU A 381 33.12 -9.03 -2.46
N ALA A 382 33.86 -8.83 -3.55
CA ALA A 382 34.90 -9.77 -4.04
C ALA A 382 34.40 -11.21 -4.34
N SER A 383 33.10 -11.39 -4.51
CA SER A 383 32.48 -12.65 -4.93
C SER A 383 31.86 -12.54 -6.31
N TRP A 384 31.63 -13.68 -6.97
CA TRP A 384 30.87 -13.69 -8.22
C TRP A 384 29.51 -13.04 -8.04
N TYR A 385 29.08 -12.30 -9.06
CA TYR A 385 27.71 -11.81 -9.15
C TYR A 385 26.75 -13.00 -9.05
N ASP A 386 25.72 -12.86 -8.23
CA ASP A 386 24.69 -13.87 -8.03
C ASP A 386 23.34 -13.16 -7.92
N GLY A 387 22.54 -13.25 -8.98
CA GLY A 387 21.26 -12.55 -9.09
C GLY A 387 20.27 -12.92 -7.99
N ASP A 388 20.26 -14.21 -7.57
CA ASP A 388 19.38 -14.67 -6.50
C ASP A 388 19.79 -14.09 -5.13
N LYS A 389 21.10 -14.04 -4.85
CA LYS A 389 21.60 -13.43 -3.62
C LYS A 389 21.37 -11.92 -3.57
N ILE A 390 21.49 -11.24 -4.70
CA ILE A 390 21.21 -9.80 -4.81
C ILE A 390 19.72 -9.55 -4.55
N ARG A 391 18.84 -10.32 -5.20
CA ARG A 391 17.39 -10.24 -4.99
C ARG A 391 17.02 -10.51 -3.53
N LEU A 392 17.57 -11.58 -2.97
CA LEU A 392 17.36 -11.93 -1.56
C LEU A 392 17.85 -10.82 -0.63
N SER A 393 18.99 -10.19 -0.91
CA SER A 393 19.50 -9.05 -0.14
C SER A 393 18.53 -7.87 -0.17
N ARG A 394 18.04 -7.52 -1.37
CA ARG A 394 17.02 -6.48 -1.52
C ARG A 394 15.75 -6.80 -0.72
N ASP A 395 15.23 -8.02 -0.87
CA ASP A 395 14.00 -8.44 -0.20
C ASP A 395 14.15 -8.49 1.32
N ARG A 396 15.33 -8.76 1.82
CA ARG A 396 15.64 -8.71 3.25
C ARG A 396 15.68 -7.28 3.78
N VAL A 397 16.29 -6.36 3.03
CA VAL A 397 16.31 -4.93 3.37
C VAL A 397 14.89 -4.35 3.32
N ASP A 398 14.11 -4.69 2.31
CA ASP A 398 12.70 -4.27 2.21
C ASP A 398 11.84 -4.78 3.38
N ARG A 399 12.06 -6.04 3.79
CA ARG A 399 11.38 -6.66 4.96
C ARG A 399 11.68 -5.98 6.30
N LEU A 400 12.73 -5.16 6.41
CA LEU A 400 12.97 -4.36 7.62
C LEU A 400 11.83 -3.37 7.89
N GLY A 401 11.10 -2.97 6.84
CA GLY A 401 9.98 -2.06 6.97
C GLY A 401 10.36 -0.60 7.22
N PHE A 402 11.63 -0.23 7.09
CA PHE A 402 12.16 1.13 7.32
C PHE A 402 12.12 2.01 6.09
N PHE A 403 11.84 1.42 4.93
CA PHE A 403 11.93 2.06 3.63
C PHE A 403 10.60 2.01 2.88
N THR A 404 10.34 3.04 2.06
CA THR A 404 9.21 3.05 1.11
C THR A 404 9.60 2.42 -0.22
N ASP A 405 10.89 2.49 -0.56
CA ASP A 405 11.46 1.91 -1.77
C ASP A 405 12.85 1.36 -1.49
N VAL A 406 13.15 0.20 -2.08
CA VAL A 406 14.44 -0.47 -2.02
C VAL A 406 14.78 -0.96 -3.41
N HIS A 407 15.78 -0.37 -4.02
CA HIS A 407 16.21 -0.70 -5.38
C HIS A 407 17.70 -1.00 -5.42
N VAL A 408 18.07 -2.02 -6.21
CA VAL A 408 19.49 -2.36 -6.44
C VAL A 408 19.81 -2.17 -7.91
N GLU A 409 20.78 -1.33 -8.17
CA GLU A 409 21.35 -1.10 -9.48
C GLU A 409 22.69 -1.81 -9.61
N THR A 410 22.91 -2.45 -10.76
CA THR A 410 24.18 -3.03 -11.12
C THR A 410 24.89 -2.08 -12.09
N GLN A 411 26.02 -1.55 -11.69
CA GLN A 411 26.80 -0.56 -12.47
C GLN A 411 28.08 -1.19 -12.97
N GLU A 412 28.37 -1.01 -14.25
CA GLU A 412 29.64 -1.41 -14.84
C GLU A 412 30.79 -0.55 -14.33
N VAL A 413 31.95 -1.16 -14.07
CA VAL A 413 33.14 -0.46 -13.63
C VAL A 413 33.97 -0.04 -14.85
N SER A 414 34.17 1.26 -15.05
CA SER A 414 35.00 1.79 -16.12
C SER A 414 36.42 1.21 -16.08
N GLY A 415 36.85 0.58 -17.19
CA GLY A 415 38.18 -0.03 -17.31
C GLY A 415 38.34 -1.45 -16.72
N ALA A 416 37.28 -2.00 -16.11
CA ALA A 416 37.25 -3.37 -15.58
C ALA A 416 35.97 -4.07 -16.00
N PRO A 417 35.90 -4.64 -17.22
CA PRO A 417 34.66 -5.18 -17.79
C PRO A 417 34.17 -6.47 -17.12
N ASP A 418 34.98 -7.06 -16.27
CA ASP A 418 34.68 -8.24 -15.43
C ASP A 418 34.23 -7.86 -13.99
N GLN A 419 34.05 -6.56 -13.73
CA GLN A 419 33.68 -6.10 -12.41
C GLN A 419 32.40 -5.23 -12.47
N VAL A 420 31.59 -5.35 -11.43
CA VAL A 420 30.40 -4.54 -11.24
C VAL A 420 30.36 -3.97 -9.82
N ASP A 421 29.82 -2.78 -9.68
CA ASP A 421 29.43 -2.22 -8.41
C ASP A 421 27.92 -2.38 -8.24
N LEU A 422 27.49 -2.72 -7.05
CA LEU A 422 26.07 -2.74 -6.67
C LEU A 422 25.75 -1.46 -5.89
N VAL A 423 24.71 -0.75 -6.30
CA VAL A 423 24.22 0.41 -5.59
C VAL A 423 22.84 0.11 -5.03
N MET A 424 22.74 -0.04 -3.72
CA MET A 424 21.49 -0.19 -3.00
C MET A 424 20.96 1.20 -2.68
N ASN A 425 19.96 1.63 -3.41
CA ASN A 425 19.24 2.89 -3.16
C ASN A 425 18.02 2.63 -2.28
N VAL A 426 17.95 3.33 -1.15
CA VAL A 426 16.81 3.22 -0.24
C VAL A 426 16.14 4.58 -0.03
N THR A 427 14.83 4.58 0.13
CA THR A 427 14.07 5.78 0.50
C THR A 427 13.46 5.55 1.87
N GLU A 428 13.95 6.26 2.89
CA GLU A 428 13.51 6.09 4.27
C GLU A 428 12.09 6.62 4.50
N LYS A 429 11.34 5.92 5.33
CA LYS A 429 10.06 6.38 5.89
C LYS A 429 10.16 6.57 7.40
N PRO A 430 9.24 7.31 8.03
CA PRO A 430 9.15 7.35 9.48
C PRO A 430 8.94 5.94 10.05
N THR A 431 9.76 5.54 11.01
CA THR A 431 9.72 4.23 11.69
C THR A 431 9.00 4.27 13.03
N GLY A 432 8.80 5.47 13.57
CA GLY A 432 7.96 5.71 14.72
C GLY A 432 6.48 5.75 14.34
N SER A 433 5.65 5.07 15.10
CA SER A 433 4.20 5.08 14.90
C SER A 433 3.43 5.22 16.22
N LEU A 434 2.40 6.03 16.17
CA LEU A 434 1.38 6.14 17.19
C LEU A 434 0.12 5.45 16.69
N GLN A 435 -0.31 4.41 17.38
CA GLN A 435 -1.48 3.62 17.02
C GLN A 435 -2.59 3.86 18.03
N LEU A 436 -3.73 4.30 17.54
CA LEU A 436 -4.97 4.40 18.28
C LEU A 436 -5.98 3.47 17.64
N GLY A 437 -6.54 2.57 18.40
CA GLY A 437 -7.52 1.63 17.90
C GLY A 437 -8.74 1.56 18.79
N ALA A 438 -9.90 1.40 18.18
CA ALA A 438 -11.14 1.06 18.84
C ALA A 438 -11.75 -0.15 18.12
N GLY A 439 -12.32 -1.04 18.91
CA GLY A 439 -12.97 -2.22 18.38
C GLY A 439 -14.24 -2.54 19.13
N PHE A 440 -15.12 -3.30 18.51
CA PHE A 440 -16.32 -3.84 19.12
C PHE A 440 -16.53 -5.27 18.66
N SER A 441 -16.74 -6.17 19.59
CA SER A 441 -16.98 -7.58 19.27
C SER A 441 -18.05 -8.17 20.16
N SER A 442 -18.61 -9.29 19.72
CA SER A 442 -19.57 -10.04 20.52
C SER A 442 -18.98 -10.55 21.84
N ALA A 443 -17.68 -10.84 21.87
CA ALA A 443 -16.97 -11.37 23.05
C ALA A 443 -16.44 -10.24 23.97
N GLU A 444 -15.54 -9.41 23.49
CA GLU A 444 -14.83 -8.39 24.31
C GLU A 444 -15.64 -7.12 24.56
N LYS A 445 -16.80 -6.95 23.87
CA LYS A 445 -17.58 -5.71 23.83
C LYS A 445 -16.73 -4.58 23.25
N VAL A 446 -16.70 -3.41 23.89
CA VAL A 446 -15.84 -2.31 23.47
C VAL A 446 -14.39 -2.60 23.87
N SER A 447 -13.49 -2.44 22.94
CA SER A 447 -12.05 -2.53 23.17
C SER A 447 -11.34 -1.28 22.66
N LEU A 448 -10.35 -0.83 23.39
CA LEU A 448 -9.51 0.30 23.05
C LEU A 448 -8.06 -0.15 23.08
N SER A 449 -7.29 0.27 22.08
CA SER A 449 -5.85 0.03 22.00
C SER A 449 -5.11 1.34 21.82
N PHE A 450 -3.98 1.45 22.48
CA PHE A 450 -3.02 2.53 22.35
C PHE A 450 -1.64 1.90 22.22
N GLY A 451 -0.88 2.28 21.21
CA GLY A 451 0.48 1.80 21.02
C GLY A 451 1.40 2.92 20.57
N ILE A 452 2.58 2.97 21.14
CA ILE A 452 3.69 3.77 20.65
C ILE A 452 4.79 2.79 20.29
N LYS A 453 5.27 2.84 19.04
CA LYS A 453 6.30 1.94 18.55
C LYS A 453 7.34 2.72 17.78
N GLU A 454 8.58 2.35 17.98
CA GLU A 454 9.72 2.77 17.16
C GLU A 454 10.44 1.51 16.68
N GLU A 455 10.44 1.30 15.36
CA GLU A 455 11.02 0.07 14.77
C GLU A 455 12.51 0.19 14.46
N ASN A 456 13.04 1.41 14.51
CA ASN A 456 14.45 1.69 14.20
C ASN A 456 15.04 2.73 15.16
N VAL A 457 15.09 2.39 16.44
CA VAL A 457 15.56 3.27 17.53
C VAL A 457 16.94 3.80 17.22
N PHE A 458 17.09 5.12 17.07
CA PHE A 458 18.35 5.80 16.72
C PHE A 458 19.09 5.21 15.51
N GLY A 459 18.35 4.65 14.55
CA GLY A 459 18.90 4.05 13.34
C GLY A 459 19.62 2.71 13.56
N SER A 460 19.49 2.09 14.72
CA SER A 460 20.18 0.84 15.08
C SER A 460 19.48 -0.42 14.57
N GLY A 461 18.25 -0.28 14.03
CA GLY A 461 17.40 -1.40 13.68
C GLY A 461 16.76 -2.10 14.89
N ASN A 462 16.86 -1.54 16.09
CA ASN A 462 16.24 -2.08 17.27
C ASN A 462 14.79 -1.58 17.39
N TYR A 463 13.93 -2.47 17.87
CA TYR A 463 12.53 -2.17 18.16
C TYR A 463 12.34 -1.77 19.62
N LEU A 464 11.48 -0.78 19.83
CA LEU A 464 10.98 -0.37 21.14
C LEU A 464 9.49 -0.10 21.03
N GLY A 465 8.69 -0.67 21.94
CA GLY A 465 7.25 -0.46 21.94
C GLY A 465 6.63 -0.47 23.31
N VAL A 466 5.55 0.26 23.44
CA VAL A 466 4.62 0.23 24.57
C VAL A 466 3.22 0.05 23.99
N ASP A 467 2.57 -1.03 24.42
CA ASP A 467 1.20 -1.36 24.00
C ASP A 467 0.29 -1.39 25.23
N VAL A 468 -0.80 -0.66 25.17
CA VAL A 468 -1.87 -0.65 26.17
C VAL A 468 -3.16 -1.06 25.48
N ASN A 469 -3.74 -2.15 25.96
CA ASN A 469 -4.99 -2.67 25.44
C ASN A 469 -5.99 -2.81 26.58
N THR A 470 -7.22 -2.35 26.39
CA THR A 470 -8.25 -2.45 27.41
C THR A 470 -9.60 -2.81 26.82
N SER A 471 -10.27 -3.76 27.47
CA SER A 471 -11.67 -4.11 27.21
C SER A 471 -12.43 -4.31 28.52
N LYS A 472 -13.70 -4.69 28.44
CA LYS A 472 -14.48 -5.06 29.62
C LYS A 472 -13.83 -6.20 30.42
N TYR A 473 -13.22 -7.16 29.75
CA TYR A 473 -12.72 -8.40 30.35
C TYR A 473 -11.22 -8.48 30.48
N ARG A 474 -10.48 -7.69 29.70
CA ARG A 474 -9.02 -7.75 29.67
C ARG A 474 -8.40 -6.36 29.67
N ARG A 475 -7.28 -6.25 30.37
CA ARG A 475 -6.37 -5.10 30.27
C ARG A 475 -4.96 -5.62 30.15
N THR A 476 -4.18 -5.04 29.26
CA THR A 476 -2.81 -5.45 29.03
C THR A 476 -1.95 -4.21 28.84
N LEU A 477 -0.86 -4.15 29.56
CA LEU A 477 0.23 -3.19 29.37
C LEU A 477 1.47 -4.01 29.07
N VAL A 478 2.13 -3.75 27.96
CA VAL A 478 3.37 -4.41 27.56
C VAL A 478 4.38 -3.35 27.17
N PHE A 479 5.57 -3.44 27.74
CA PHE A 479 6.77 -2.77 27.28
C PHE A 479 7.67 -3.82 26.64
N SER A 480 8.07 -3.62 25.40
CA SER A 480 8.85 -4.57 24.63
C SER A 480 10.02 -3.89 23.94
N THR A 481 11.19 -4.51 23.99
CA THR A 481 12.33 -4.10 23.17
C THR A 481 12.95 -5.32 22.51
N THR A 482 13.29 -5.19 21.22
CA THR A 482 13.91 -6.27 20.44
C THR A 482 15.16 -5.76 19.76
N ASP A 483 16.26 -6.47 19.97
CA ASP A 483 17.47 -6.37 19.18
C ASP A 483 17.48 -7.54 18.18
N PRO A 484 17.22 -7.30 16.89
CA PRO A 484 17.13 -8.38 15.90
C PRO A 484 18.48 -9.03 15.56
N TYR A 485 19.58 -8.36 15.91
CA TYR A 485 20.95 -8.84 15.71
C TYR A 485 21.75 -8.73 17.02
N PHE A 486 21.25 -9.32 18.10
CA PHE A 486 21.96 -9.41 19.36
C PHE A 486 23.31 -10.12 19.21
N THR A 487 23.38 -11.08 18.29
CA THR A 487 24.64 -11.66 17.82
C THR A 487 24.84 -11.34 16.34
N LYS A 488 26.08 -11.37 15.88
CA LYS A 488 26.43 -11.13 14.46
C LYS A 488 25.76 -12.13 13.50
N ASP A 489 25.44 -13.32 13.99
CA ASP A 489 24.80 -14.39 13.23
C ASP A 489 23.26 -14.20 13.10
N GLY A 490 22.72 -13.09 13.61
CA GLY A 490 21.30 -12.77 13.47
C GLY A 490 20.40 -13.43 14.53
N ILE A 491 20.95 -13.84 15.67
CA ILE A 491 20.12 -14.24 16.83
C ILE A 491 19.50 -12.97 17.40
N SER A 492 18.19 -12.92 17.42
CA SER A 492 17.45 -11.81 18.03
C SER A 492 17.28 -11.99 19.54
N ARG A 493 17.22 -10.88 20.26
CA ARG A 493 16.86 -10.86 21.69
C ARG A 493 15.68 -9.91 21.90
N THR A 494 14.60 -10.42 22.49
CA THR A 494 13.45 -9.63 22.95
C THR A 494 13.40 -9.63 24.47
N LEU A 495 13.15 -8.46 25.05
CA LEU A 495 12.86 -8.28 26.45
C LEU A 495 11.45 -7.72 26.57
N ASP A 496 10.61 -8.38 27.35
CA ASP A 496 9.22 -7.98 27.59
C ASP A 496 9.00 -7.75 29.11
N LEU A 497 8.38 -6.62 29.45
CA LEU A 497 7.78 -6.37 30.74
C LEU A 497 6.27 -6.24 30.53
N TYR A 498 5.49 -6.96 31.31
CA TYR A 498 4.06 -6.98 31.11
C TYR A 498 3.25 -7.00 32.41
N TYR A 499 2.10 -6.34 32.32
CA TYR A 499 1.05 -6.37 33.32
C TYR A 499 -0.28 -6.66 32.63
N ARG A 500 -0.96 -7.73 33.07
CA ARG A 500 -2.21 -8.18 32.44
C ARG A 500 -3.25 -8.44 33.51
N THR A 501 -4.50 -8.04 33.21
CA THR A 501 -5.65 -8.46 34.00
C THR A 501 -6.65 -9.17 33.10
N ALA A 502 -7.26 -10.22 33.60
CA ALA A 502 -8.28 -10.97 32.89
C ALA A 502 -9.43 -11.32 33.81
N LYS A 503 -10.66 -11.12 33.34
CA LYS A 503 -11.90 -11.54 33.98
C LYS A 503 -12.60 -12.57 33.10
N PRO A 504 -13.38 -13.52 33.66
CA PRO A 504 -14.18 -14.40 32.85
C PRO A 504 -15.20 -13.59 32.04
N TYR A 505 -15.56 -14.05 30.84
CA TYR A 505 -16.70 -13.51 30.10
C TYR A 505 -17.98 -13.78 30.88
N GLU A 506 -18.99 -12.92 30.71
CA GLU A 506 -20.29 -13.07 31.39
C GLU A 506 -20.86 -14.48 31.20
N ASP A 507 -20.75 -15.00 29.99
CA ASP A 507 -21.28 -16.31 29.61
C ASP A 507 -20.48 -17.49 30.18
N GLN A 508 -19.25 -17.28 30.63
CA GLN A 508 -18.46 -18.31 31.29
C GLN A 508 -18.94 -18.54 32.73
N GLY A 509 -19.60 -17.58 33.32
CA GLY A 509 -19.94 -17.56 34.75
C GLY A 509 -18.74 -17.23 35.63
N GLY A 510 -18.98 -17.10 36.91
CA GLY A 510 -17.96 -16.72 37.90
C GLY A 510 -17.69 -15.23 37.97
N ASN A 511 -17.15 -14.80 39.10
CA ASN A 511 -16.71 -13.45 39.35
C ASN A 511 -15.35 -13.48 40.04
N TYR A 512 -14.29 -13.32 39.27
CA TYR A 512 -12.91 -13.28 39.73
C TYR A 512 -12.04 -12.47 38.75
N GLU A 513 -10.87 -12.06 39.20
CA GLU A 513 -9.90 -11.38 38.36
C GLU A 513 -8.54 -12.04 38.49
N LEU A 514 -7.92 -12.36 37.37
CA LEU A 514 -6.53 -12.82 37.31
C LEU A 514 -5.65 -11.60 37.03
N VAL A 515 -4.68 -11.35 37.85
CA VAL A 515 -3.68 -10.29 37.67
C VAL A 515 -2.32 -10.95 37.50
N THR A 516 -1.74 -10.76 36.31
CA THR A 516 -0.44 -11.35 35.96
C THR A 516 0.55 -10.24 35.65
N SER A 517 1.68 -10.26 36.34
CA SER A 517 2.83 -9.38 36.05
C SER A 517 4.07 -10.23 35.83
N GLY A 518 4.95 -9.81 34.92
CA GLY A 518 6.13 -10.58 34.61
C GLY A 518 7.14 -9.83 33.76
N ALA A 519 8.33 -10.43 33.73
CA ALA A 519 9.41 -10.04 32.85
C ALA A 519 9.96 -11.27 32.16
N SER A 520 10.22 -11.18 30.87
CA SER A 520 10.75 -12.31 30.10
C SER A 520 11.81 -11.85 29.09
N THR A 521 12.73 -12.76 28.82
CA THR A 521 13.67 -12.64 27.70
C THR A 521 13.48 -13.81 26.74
N ARG A 522 13.56 -13.52 25.45
CA ARG A 522 13.42 -14.52 24.40
C ARG A 522 14.47 -14.28 23.35
N PHE A 523 15.12 -15.36 22.93
CA PHE A 523 16.07 -15.38 21.83
C PHE A 523 15.43 -16.10 20.64
N GLY A 524 15.57 -15.51 19.44
CA GLY A 524 15.10 -16.09 18.20
C GLY A 524 16.27 -16.44 17.32
N VAL A 525 16.35 -17.70 16.91
CA VAL A 525 17.39 -18.21 16.01
C VAL A 525 16.75 -18.52 14.66
N PRO A 526 17.04 -17.74 13.60
CA PRO A 526 16.55 -18.04 12.26
C PRO A 526 17.33 -19.23 11.67
N PHE A 527 16.62 -20.31 11.36
CA PHE A 527 17.22 -21.47 10.68
C PHE A 527 17.11 -21.36 9.17
N SER A 528 16.11 -20.69 8.69
CA SER A 528 15.89 -20.37 7.28
C SER A 528 15.15 -19.04 7.16
N GLU A 529 14.86 -18.60 5.95
CA GLU A 529 14.05 -17.39 5.72
C GLU A 529 12.61 -17.48 6.26
N THR A 530 12.13 -18.70 6.49
CA THR A 530 10.76 -18.97 6.93
C THR A 530 10.68 -19.59 8.31
N ASP A 531 11.76 -20.20 8.81
CA ASP A 531 11.79 -20.97 10.05
C ASP A 531 12.59 -20.28 11.14
N THR A 532 11.98 -20.11 12.30
CA THR A 532 12.63 -19.54 13.47
C THR A 532 12.39 -20.40 14.71
N VAL A 533 13.42 -20.73 15.45
CA VAL A 533 13.35 -21.38 16.76
C VAL A 533 13.53 -20.33 17.84
N PHE A 534 12.69 -20.38 18.84
CA PHE A 534 12.73 -19.49 19.98
C PHE A 534 13.07 -20.26 21.26
N PHE A 535 13.89 -19.67 22.09
CA PHE A 535 14.08 -20.11 23.46
C PHE A 535 14.18 -18.91 24.39
N GLY A 536 13.71 -19.05 25.59
CA GLY A 536 13.67 -17.95 26.53
C GLY A 536 13.28 -18.38 27.92
N GLY A 537 13.18 -17.40 28.78
CA GLY A 537 12.73 -17.60 30.15
C GLY A 537 12.29 -16.30 30.77
N GLY A 538 11.62 -16.41 31.90
CA GLY A 538 11.12 -15.24 32.59
C GLY A 538 10.74 -15.53 34.02
N VAL A 539 10.23 -14.50 34.66
CA VAL A 539 9.59 -14.59 35.96
C VAL A 539 8.18 -14.04 35.86
N GLU A 540 7.23 -14.72 36.40
CA GLU A 540 5.82 -14.36 36.34
C GLU A 540 5.17 -14.53 37.71
N GLN A 541 4.37 -13.55 38.11
CA GLN A 541 3.52 -13.64 39.28
C GLN A 541 2.07 -13.50 38.84
N THR A 542 1.24 -14.48 39.18
CA THR A 542 -0.20 -14.47 38.95
C THR A 542 -0.94 -14.45 40.26
N LYS A 543 -1.82 -13.47 40.43
CA LYS A 543 -2.71 -13.33 41.58
C LYS A 543 -4.15 -13.60 41.17
N ILE A 544 -4.79 -14.51 41.91
CA ILE A 544 -6.23 -14.78 41.81
C ILE A 544 -6.94 -13.87 42.81
N LYS A 545 -7.68 -12.88 42.31
CA LYS A 545 -8.58 -12.07 43.13
C LYS A 545 -9.95 -12.68 43.12
N ALA A 546 -10.38 -13.23 44.25
CA ALA A 546 -11.69 -13.80 44.39
C ALA A 546 -12.77 -12.72 44.42
N GLY A 547 -13.86 -12.93 43.69
CA GLY A 547 -15.11 -12.17 43.82
C GLY A 547 -16.17 -12.96 44.57
N THR A 548 -17.42 -12.56 44.43
CA THR A 548 -18.56 -13.16 45.15
C THR A 548 -18.95 -14.55 44.64
N ASN A 549 -18.57 -14.93 43.44
CA ASN A 549 -18.90 -16.20 42.80
C ASN A 549 -17.69 -16.75 42.04
N ILE A 550 -16.66 -17.16 42.78
CA ILE A 550 -15.47 -17.80 42.19
C ILE A 550 -15.72 -19.29 41.95
N PRO A 551 -15.36 -19.86 40.79
CA PRO A 551 -15.49 -21.31 40.53
C PRO A 551 -14.71 -22.12 41.57
N ALA A 552 -15.30 -23.23 42.04
CA ALA A 552 -14.74 -24.07 43.09
C ALA A 552 -13.30 -24.55 42.81
N ALA A 553 -12.96 -24.85 41.54
CA ALA A 553 -11.62 -25.25 41.14
C ALA A 553 -10.57 -24.14 41.33
N TYR A 554 -10.94 -22.86 41.14
CA TYR A 554 -10.07 -21.73 41.38
C TYR A 554 -9.87 -21.47 42.87
N LEU A 555 -10.93 -21.65 43.66
CA LEU A 555 -10.87 -21.53 45.09
C LEU A 555 -9.96 -22.64 45.69
N ALA A 556 -10.22 -23.89 45.31
CA ALA A 556 -9.40 -25.04 45.78
C ALA A 556 -7.91 -24.88 45.40
N TYR A 557 -7.62 -24.40 44.19
CA TYR A 557 -6.25 -24.11 43.76
C TYR A 557 -5.63 -23.03 44.64
N ALA A 558 -6.36 -21.94 44.93
CA ALA A 558 -5.89 -20.83 45.75
C ALA A 558 -5.71 -21.25 47.24
N GLU A 559 -6.53 -22.13 47.76
CA GLU A 559 -6.41 -22.68 49.10
C GLU A 559 -5.21 -23.63 49.24
N GLU A 560 -4.95 -24.47 48.24
CA GLU A 560 -3.87 -25.45 48.24
C GLU A 560 -2.48 -24.85 47.93
N TYR A 561 -2.42 -23.95 46.94
CA TYR A 561 -1.14 -23.39 46.43
C TYR A 561 -0.97 -21.90 46.67
N GLY A 562 -1.95 -21.23 47.29
CA GLY A 562 -1.98 -19.79 47.49
C GLY A 562 -2.63 -18.99 46.36
N ALA A 563 -3.26 -17.87 46.73
CA ALA A 563 -3.87 -16.97 45.77
C ALA A 563 -2.84 -16.18 44.93
N ASN A 564 -1.59 -16.13 45.36
CA ASN A 564 -0.44 -15.56 44.66
C ASN A 564 0.49 -16.69 44.23
N SER A 565 0.63 -16.90 42.93
CA SER A 565 1.48 -17.95 42.38
C SER A 565 2.65 -17.33 41.64
N PHE A 566 3.85 -17.60 42.10
CA PHE A 566 5.10 -17.26 41.44
C PHE A 566 5.55 -18.42 40.55
N SER A 567 6.01 -18.12 39.33
CA SER A 567 6.52 -19.11 38.40
C SER A 567 7.76 -18.59 37.65
N VAL A 568 8.60 -19.53 37.22
CA VAL A 568 9.79 -19.26 36.42
C VAL A 568 9.66 -20.06 35.11
N PRO A 569 8.87 -19.56 34.14
CA PRO A 569 8.66 -20.26 32.88
C PRO A 569 9.92 -20.20 32.01
N LEU A 570 10.34 -21.35 31.51
CA LEU A 570 11.27 -21.52 30.41
C LEU A 570 10.44 -21.81 29.17
N THR A 571 10.72 -21.14 28.07
CA THR A 571 9.98 -21.28 26.83
C THR A 571 10.86 -21.79 25.70
N VAL A 572 10.36 -22.75 24.96
CA VAL A 572 10.97 -23.23 23.71
C VAL A 572 9.86 -23.26 22.65
N GLY A 573 10.14 -22.72 21.49
CA GLY A 573 9.16 -22.67 20.43
C GLY A 573 9.81 -22.73 19.05
N TRP A 574 8.99 -23.02 18.08
CA TRP A 574 9.31 -23.00 16.66
C TRP A 574 8.17 -22.36 15.88
N SER A 575 8.49 -21.54 14.90
CA SER A 575 7.51 -21.01 13.97
C SER A 575 8.02 -21.09 12.53
N ARG A 576 7.10 -21.34 11.63
CA ARG A 576 7.28 -21.29 10.19
C ARG A 576 6.15 -20.48 9.58
N ASP A 577 6.49 -19.49 8.76
CA ASP A 577 5.53 -18.68 8.03
C ASP A 577 5.98 -18.50 6.58
N ASP A 578 5.28 -19.19 5.67
CA ASP A 578 5.50 -19.10 4.22
C ASP A 578 4.23 -18.61 3.49
N ARG A 579 3.32 -17.92 4.19
CA ARG A 579 2.12 -17.34 3.60
C ARG A 579 2.43 -16.17 2.69
N ASP A 580 1.68 -16.06 1.58
CA ASP A 580 1.76 -14.94 0.64
C ASP A 580 1.32 -13.60 1.26
N SER A 581 0.49 -13.61 2.29
CA SER A 581 0.03 -12.44 3.04
C SER A 581 -0.31 -12.81 4.48
N ALA A 582 0.04 -11.95 5.43
CA ALA A 582 -0.34 -12.15 6.83
C ALA A 582 -1.81 -11.81 7.10
N LEU A 583 -2.38 -10.82 6.39
CA LEU A 583 -3.74 -10.31 6.63
C LEU A 583 -4.80 -11.01 5.78
N ALA A 584 -4.45 -11.35 4.53
CA ALA A 584 -5.40 -11.93 3.56
C ALA A 584 -4.73 -13.04 2.75
N PRO A 585 -4.28 -14.12 3.40
CA PRO A 585 -3.57 -15.21 2.73
C PRO A 585 -4.45 -15.94 1.72
N ASN A 586 -3.83 -16.35 0.60
CA ASN A 586 -4.42 -17.22 -0.41
C ASN A 586 -3.64 -18.51 -0.57
N SER A 587 -2.33 -18.48 -0.26
CA SER A 587 -1.44 -19.64 -0.36
C SER A 587 -0.43 -19.66 0.76
N GLY A 588 0.18 -20.83 0.97
CA GLY A 588 1.20 -21.03 1.98
C GLY A 588 0.67 -21.54 3.31
N ARG A 589 1.53 -21.60 4.29
CA ARG A 589 1.19 -22.13 5.62
C ARG A 589 1.86 -21.32 6.72
N TYR A 590 1.22 -21.38 7.88
CA TYR A 590 1.76 -20.89 9.14
C TYR A 590 1.70 -22.03 10.16
N GLN A 591 2.84 -22.32 10.78
CA GLN A 591 2.95 -23.29 11.85
C GLN A 591 3.64 -22.66 13.05
N ARG A 592 3.14 -22.98 14.24
CA ARG A 592 3.75 -22.51 15.48
C ARG A 592 3.60 -23.57 16.56
N LEU A 593 4.73 -23.93 17.15
CA LEU A 593 4.80 -24.73 18.36
C LEU A 593 5.39 -23.85 19.48
N ASN A 594 4.69 -23.78 20.60
CA ASN A 594 5.20 -23.17 21.83
C ASN A 594 5.13 -24.19 22.94
N SER A 595 6.20 -24.31 23.69
CA SER A 595 6.27 -25.12 24.91
C SER A 595 6.77 -24.23 26.07
N GLU A 596 6.11 -24.30 27.19
CA GLU A 596 6.39 -23.54 28.40
C GLU A 596 6.56 -24.52 29.57
N TRP A 597 7.66 -24.41 30.29
CA TRP A 597 8.11 -25.29 31.36
C TRP A 597 8.40 -24.46 32.58
N SER A 598 7.65 -24.62 33.66
CA SER A 598 7.91 -23.97 34.95
C SER A 598 8.19 -25.06 35.99
N ALA A 599 9.47 -25.30 36.25
CA ALA A 599 9.92 -26.28 37.23
C ALA A 599 10.17 -25.69 38.62
N ALA A 600 10.24 -24.36 38.70
CA ALA A 600 10.51 -23.61 39.94
C ALA A 600 9.35 -22.66 40.27
N GLY A 601 9.26 -22.29 41.54
CA GLY A 601 8.20 -21.43 42.06
C GLY A 601 6.99 -22.21 42.57
N ASP A 602 5.88 -21.50 42.77
CA ASP A 602 4.64 -22.06 43.30
C ASP A 602 3.87 -22.83 42.23
N ALA A 603 3.77 -22.27 41.01
CA ALA A 603 3.12 -22.92 39.87
C ALA A 603 4.17 -23.73 39.09
N ARG A 604 4.05 -25.07 39.16
CA ARG A 604 4.95 -26.00 38.45
C ARG A 604 4.17 -26.79 37.43
N TYR A 605 4.51 -26.60 36.15
CA TYR A 605 3.75 -27.17 35.04
C TYR A 605 4.56 -27.26 33.76
N VAL A 606 4.05 -28.04 32.81
CA VAL A 606 4.41 -28.02 31.42
C VAL A 606 3.15 -27.72 30.60
N ARG A 607 3.30 -26.86 29.61
CA ARG A 607 2.23 -26.48 28.69
C ARG A 607 2.77 -26.42 27.28
N ALA A 608 2.07 -27.01 26.33
CA ALA A 608 2.42 -26.94 24.91
C ALA A 608 1.21 -26.53 24.09
N ASN A 609 1.44 -25.75 23.05
CA ASN A 609 0.42 -25.35 22.10
C ASN A 609 1.00 -25.42 20.69
N TYR A 610 0.30 -26.14 19.79
CA TYR A 610 0.63 -26.24 18.39
C TYR A 610 -0.50 -25.66 17.55
N GLN A 611 -0.16 -24.78 16.60
CA GLN A 611 -1.08 -24.18 15.66
C GLN A 611 -0.60 -24.45 14.24
N LEU A 612 -1.52 -24.82 13.38
CA LEU A 612 -1.33 -25.00 11.94
C LEU A 612 -2.39 -24.19 11.19
N GLN A 613 -1.97 -23.38 10.24
CA GLN A 613 -2.82 -22.75 9.23
C GLN A 613 -2.28 -23.14 7.86
N GLN A 614 -3.14 -23.65 6.99
CA GLN A 614 -2.77 -24.02 5.62
C GLN A 614 -3.75 -23.40 4.66
N TYR A 615 -3.24 -22.70 3.65
CA TYR A 615 -4.02 -22.07 2.59
C TYR A 615 -3.66 -22.70 1.26
N VAL A 616 -4.68 -23.21 0.57
CA VAL A 616 -4.53 -23.89 -0.73
C VAL A 616 -5.40 -23.19 -1.76
N PRO A 617 -4.81 -22.51 -2.76
CA PRO A 617 -5.58 -21.92 -3.85
C PRO A 617 -6.14 -23.04 -4.73
N ILE A 618 -7.48 -23.16 -4.83
CA ILE A 618 -8.16 -24.11 -5.73
C ILE A 618 -8.22 -23.51 -7.13
N THR A 619 -8.52 -22.20 -7.19
CA THR A 619 -8.54 -21.39 -8.41
C THR A 619 -7.96 -20.01 -8.10
N LYS A 620 -7.85 -19.15 -9.11
CA LYS A 620 -7.46 -17.75 -8.89
C LYS A 620 -8.39 -17.00 -7.91
N GLN A 621 -9.62 -17.47 -7.72
CA GLN A 621 -10.64 -16.82 -6.88
C GLN A 621 -10.97 -17.60 -5.60
N TRP A 622 -10.79 -18.91 -5.58
CA TRP A 622 -11.19 -19.76 -4.48
C TRP A 622 -9.99 -20.29 -3.70
N THR A 623 -10.01 -20.11 -2.39
CA THR A 623 -8.99 -20.61 -1.46
C THR A 623 -9.63 -21.52 -0.43
N LEU A 624 -9.05 -22.68 -0.23
CA LEU A 624 -9.40 -23.57 0.87
C LEU A 624 -8.42 -23.34 2.01
N ALA A 625 -8.94 -23.02 3.20
CA ALA A 625 -8.13 -22.76 4.38
C ALA A 625 -8.44 -23.81 5.47
N PHE A 626 -7.40 -24.32 6.08
CA PHE A 626 -7.47 -25.19 7.25
C PHE A 626 -6.75 -24.51 8.41
N ASN A 627 -7.38 -24.48 9.58
CA ASN A 627 -6.77 -24.04 10.82
C ASN A 627 -6.95 -25.11 11.88
N GLY A 628 -5.87 -25.53 12.51
CA GLY A 628 -5.88 -26.49 13.60
C GLY A 628 -5.12 -25.97 14.80
N GLU A 629 -5.64 -26.19 16.00
CA GLU A 629 -4.95 -25.86 17.24
C GLU A 629 -5.04 -27.02 18.20
N LEU A 630 -3.89 -27.44 18.75
CA LEU A 630 -3.75 -28.47 19.76
C LEU A 630 -3.06 -27.87 20.99
N GLY A 631 -3.73 -27.94 22.14
CA GLY A 631 -3.19 -27.51 23.43
C GLY A 631 -3.08 -28.69 24.38
N TRP A 632 -2.00 -28.76 25.13
CA TRP A 632 -1.78 -29.73 26.17
C TRP A 632 -1.02 -29.13 27.35
N GLY A 633 -1.44 -29.47 28.54
CA GLY A 633 -0.79 -29.06 29.77
C GLY A 633 -0.90 -30.11 30.88
N LYS A 634 0.05 -30.10 31.77
CA LYS A 634 0.10 -31.00 32.92
C LYS A 634 0.87 -30.32 34.08
N GLY A 635 0.37 -30.51 35.30
CA GLY A 635 1.11 -30.18 36.52
C GLY A 635 2.37 -31.04 36.70
N MET A 636 3.38 -30.50 37.34
CA MET A 636 4.67 -31.14 37.55
C MET A 636 4.93 -31.34 39.08
N ASN A 637 5.72 -32.33 39.40
CA ASN A 637 6.17 -32.62 40.78
C ASN A 637 5.01 -32.77 41.77
N GLY A 638 3.95 -33.47 41.35
CA GLY A 638 2.77 -33.73 42.18
C GLY A 638 1.80 -32.55 42.35
N ARG A 639 2.08 -31.41 41.73
CA ARG A 639 1.17 -30.24 41.73
C ARG A 639 0.14 -30.32 40.64
N ALA A 640 -1.06 -29.80 40.88
CA ALA A 640 -2.10 -29.65 39.86
C ALA A 640 -1.68 -28.67 38.78
N PHE A 641 -2.22 -28.85 37.56
CA PHE A 641 -2.04 -27.87 36.49
C PHE A 641 -2.68 -26.53 36.89
N PRO A 642 -1.97 -25.39 36.79
CA PRO A 642 -2.52 -24.10 37.21
C PRO A 642 -3.79 -23.75 36.48
N VAL A 643 -4.88 -23.49 37.19
CA VAL A 643 -6.21 -23.18 36.61
C VAL A 643 -6.18 -21.94 35.72
N PHE A 644 -5.30 -20.96 36.03
CA PHE A 644 -5.11 -19.75 35.25
C PHE A 644 -4.28 -19.95 33.94
N LYS A 645 -3.73 -21.16 33.72
CA LYS A 645 -3.05 -21.56 32.46
C LYS A 645 -3.94 -22.42 31.57
N ASN A 646 -5.19 -22.69 31.97
CA ASN A 646 -6.16 -23.46 31.20
C ASN A 646 -6.39 -22.87 29.80
N PHE A 647 -6.66 -23.77 28.85
CA PHE A 647 -7.13 -23.41 27.52
C PHE A 647 -8.66 -23.22 27.54
N TYR A 648 -9.13 -22.36 26.64
CA TYR A 648 -10.55 -22.11 26.40
C TYR A 648 -10.87 -22.25 24.92
N SER A 649 -12.11 -22.62 24.59
CA SER A 649 -12.60 -22.73 23.23
C SER A 649 -14.08 -22.31 23.15
N GLY A 650 -14.54 -21.98 21.95
CA GLY A 650 -15.82 -21.33 21.63
C GLY A 650 -15.61 -19.88 21.19
N GLY A 651 -16.44 -19.39 20.30
CA GLY A 651 -16.38 -18.04 19.76
C GLY A 651 -15.74 -17.92 18.39
N LEU A 652 -15.69 -16.70 17.86
CA LEU A 652 -15.28 -16.38 16.50
C LEU A 652 -13.85 -16.84 16.15
N GLY A 653 -12.97 -16.90 17.12
CA GLY A 653 -11.56 -17.32 16.94
C GLY A 653 -11.31 -18.82 17.09
N SER A 654 -12.33 -19.65 17.37
CA SER A 654 -12.15 -21.09 17.59
C SER A 654 -13.30 -21.91 17.01
N VAL A 655 -14.34 -22.23 17.78
CA VAL A 655 -15.54 -22.94 17.31
C VAL A 655 -16.70 -21.96 17.28
N ARG A 656 -17.04 -21.47 16.09
CA ARG A 656 -18.11 -20.49 15.89
C ARG A 656 -19.48 -21.12 16.19
N GLY A 657 -20.45 -20.26 16.55
CA GLY A 657 -21.80 -20.70 16.93
C GLY A 657 -21.97 -21.03 18.42
N PHE A 658 -20.87 -21.08 19.16
CA PHE A 658 -20.85 -21.19 20.62
C PHE A 658 -20.31 -19.90 21.23
N GLU A 659 -20.79 -19.56 22.42
CA GLU A 659 -20.31 -18.36 23.13
C GLU A 659 -18.82 -18.46 23.47
N GLN A 660 -18.18 -17.28 23.56
CA GLN A 660 -16.72 -17.17 23.72
C GLN A 660 -16.25 -17.89 25.00
N GLY A 661 -15.36 -18.86 24.82
CA GLY A 661 -14.67 -19.54 25.92
C GLY A 661 -15.57 -20.46 26.75
N THR A 662 -16.75 -20.87 26.24
CA THR A 662 -17.74 -21.64 27.03
C THR A 662 -17.72 -23.13 26.79
N LEU A 663 -16.86 -23.63 25.90
CA LEU A 663 -16.74 -25.07 25.63
C LEU A 663 -15.79 -25.74 26.62
N GLY A 664 -16.19 -26.92 27.08
CA GLY A 664 -15.40 -27.75 27.98
C GLY A 664 -16.01 -28.00 29.35
N PRO A 665 -15.19 -28.40 30.32
CA PRO A 665 -15.65 -28.72 31.67
C PRO A 665 -16.27 -27.51 32.38
N ARG A 666 -17.27 -27.81 33.22
CA ARG A 666 -17.96 -26.84 34.06
C ARG A 666 -17.89 -27.29 35.51
N ASP A 667 -17.93 -26.33 36.42
CA ASP A 667 -18.08 -26.62 37.84
C ASP A 667 -19.55 -26.85 38.23
N VAL A 668 -19.77 -27.10 39.53
CA VAL A 668 -21.09 -27.34 40.09
C VAL A 668 -22.02 -26.11 39.97
N THR A 669 -21.47 -24.92 39.78
CA THR A 669 -22.24 -23.68 39.57
C THR A 669 -22.58 -23.46 38.11
N GLY A 670 -22.10 -24.30 37.19
CA GLY A 670 -22.24 -24.14 35.74
C GLY A 670 -21.21 -23.21 35.11
N SER A 671 -20.25 -22.67 35.89
CA SER A 671 -19.17 -21.84 35.40
C SER A 671 -18.18 -22.64 34.57
N THR A 672 -17.71 -22.08 33.47
CA THR A 672 -16.76 -22.74 32.57
C THR A 672 -15.35 -22.68 33.18
N LEU A 673 -14.71 -23.82 33.33
CA LEU A 673 -13.37 -23.95 33.92
C LEU A 673 -12.24 -23.89 32.90
N GLY A 674 -12.53 -24.07 31.61
CA GLY A 674 -11.50 -24.39 30.63
C GLY A 674 -10.86 -25.75 30.91
N GLY A 675 -9.65 -25.97 30.43
CA GLY A 675 -8.93 -27.21 30.75
C GLY A 675 -7.53 -27.26 30.16
N PRO A 676 -6.72 -28.22 30.62
CA PRO A 676 -5.34 -28.38 30.16
C PRO A 676 -5.21 -28.98 28.76
N LYS A 677 -6.29 -29.44 28.15
CA LYS A 677 -6.27 -30.08 26.82
C LYS A 677 -7.26 -29.40 25.91
N LYS A 678 -6.83 -28.99 24.70
CA LYS A 678 -7.65 -28.29 23.70
C LYS A 678 -7.43 -28.89 22.32
N VAL A 679 -8.51 -29.05 21.56
CA VAL A 679 -8.45 -29.29 20.12
C VAL A 679 -9.44 -28.38 19.43
N THR A 680 -9.00 -27.73 18.37
CA THR A 680 -9.84 -26.91 17.49
C THR A 680 -9.43 -27.17 16.05
N LEU A 681 -10.41 -27.41 15.19
CA LEU A 681 -10.24 -27.67 13.76
C LEU A 681 -11.24 -26.81 13.00
N ASN A 682 -10.76 -26.05 12.04
CA ASN A 682 -11.57 -25.20 11.19
C ASN A 682 -11.22 -25.49 9.73
N ALA A 683 -12.22 -25.59 8.88
CA ALA A 683 -12.08 -25.66 7.43
C ALA A 683 -12.94 -24.55 6.84
N GLU A 684 -12.35 -23.72 5.98
CA GLU A 684 -13.00 -22.57 5.36
C GLU A 684 -12.79 -22.59 3.86
N LEU A 685 -13.86 -22.36 3.09
CA LEU A 685 -13.82 -22.10 1.68
C LEU A 685 -14.03 -20.61 1.48
N ILE A 686 -13.00 -19.91 1.02
CA ILE A 686 -12.94 -18.45 0.94
C ILE A 686 -12.99 -18.01 -0.52
N ALA A 687 -13.78 -16.98 -0.82
CA ALA A 687 -13.84 -16.35 -2.13
C ALA A 687 -14.05 -14.84 -2.02
N PRO A 688 -13.68 -14.06 -3.06
CA PRO A 688 -14.04 -12.65 -3.16
C PRO A 688 -15.56 -12.49 -3.09
N PHE A 689 -16.02 -11.37 -2.54
CA PHE A 689 -17.44 -11.10 -2.45
C PHE A 689 -18.03 -10.87 -3.86
N PRO A 690 -19.17 -11.46 -4.21
CA PRO A 690 -19.78 -11.26 -5.52
C PRO A 690 -19.96 -9.77 -5.85
N GLY A 691 -19.45 -9.32 -7.00
CA GLY A 691 -19.51 -7.92 -7.42
C GLY A 691 -18.36 -7.04 -6.93
N SER A 692 -17.39 -7.56 -6.16
CA SER A 692 -16.19 -6.80 -5.75
C SER A 692 -15.09 -6.77 -6.82
N GLY A 693 -15.30 -7.38 -7.98
CA GLY A 693 -14.28 -7.49 -9.04
C GLY A 693 -13.03 -8.23 -8.54
N ASN A 694 -11.86 -7.62 -8.76
CA ASN A 694 -10.58 -8.16 -8.30
C ASN A 694 -10.21 -7.75 -6.86
N ASP A 695 -11.08 -7.00 -6.17
CA ASP A 695 -10.84 -6.62 -4.77
C ASP A 695 -10.92 -7.82 -3.86
N ARG A 696 -9.80 -8.16 -3.22
CA ARG A 696 -9.66 -9.26 -2.27
C ARG A 696 -9.77 -8.82 -0.81
N THR A 697 -10.02 -7.56 -0.55
CA THR A 697 -10.19 -7.05 0.81
C THR A 697 -11.54 -7.41 1.39
N LEU A 698 -12.56 -7.57 0.53
CA LEU A 698 -13.90 -8.01 0.89
C LEU A 698 -14.14 -9.44 0.40
N ARG A 699 -14.31 -10.38 1.35
CA ARG A 699 -14.44 -11.82 1.09
C ARG A 699 -15.64 -12.39 1.82
N TRP A 700 -16.22 -13.40 1.25
CA TRP A 700 -17.13 -14.30 1.97
C TRP A 700 -16.47 -15.66 2.18
N TYR A 701 -16.92 -16.38 3.17
CA TYR A 701 -16.44 -17.72 3.44
C TYR A 701 -17.54 -18.62 3.96
N ALA A 702 -17.50 -19.88 3.55
CA ALA A 702 -18.26 -20.96 4.14
C ALA A 702 -17.31 -21.77 5.03
N PHE A 703 -17.80 -22.26 6.17
CA PHE A 703 -16.93 -22.92 7.12
C PHE A 703 -17.58 -24.08 7.84
N VAL A 704 -16.73 -24.98 8.32
CA VAL A 704 -17.06 -26.05 9.27
C VAL A 704 -16.01 -26.00 10.38
N ASP A 705 -16.49 -25.94 11.61
CA ASP A 705 -15.65 -25.93 12.81
C ASP A 705 -15.92 -27.16 13.65
N ALA A 706 -14.88 -27.68 14.29
CA ALA A 706 -14.99 -28.71 15.33
C ALA A 706 -13.99 -28.44 16.43
N GLY A 707 -14.36 -28.66 17.68
CA GLY A 707 -13.43 -28.48 18.79
C GLY A 707 -14.03 -28.72 20.15
N ASN A 708 -13.14 -28.83 21.12
CA ASN A 708 -13.48 -28.96 22.54
C ASN A 708 -12.27 -28.66 23.43
N VAL A 709 -12.56 -28.47 24.69
CA VAL A 709 -11.58 -28.46 25.78
C VAL A 709 -11.90 -29.62 26.72
N PHE A 710 -10.86 -30.29 27.22
CA PHE A 710 -11.00 -31.43 28.10
C PHE A 710 -10.32 -31.16 29.44
N GLY A 711 -10.91 -31.69 30.50
CA GLY A 711 -10.35 -31.65 31.84
C GLY A 711 -9.09 -32.52 32.00
N GLU A 712 -8.42 -32.38 33.14
CA GLU A 712 -7.14 -33.06 33.41
C GLU A 712 -7.26 -34.60 33.30
N HIS A 713 -8.31 -35.17 33.86
CA HIS A 713 -8.55 -36.61 33.88
C HIS A 713 -9.38 -37.14 32.68
N GLU A 714 -9.88 -36.21 31.86
CA GLU A 714 -10.64 -36.59 30.67
C GLU A 714 -9.71 -37.07 29.54
N LYS A 715 -10.14 -38.15 28.84
CA LYS A 715 -9.45 -38.65 27.65
C LYS A 715 -9.85 -37.83 26.42
N TRP A 716 -8.98 -37.71 25.47
CA TRP A 716 -9.29 -37.19 24.14
C TRP A 716 -10.33 -38.10 23.49
N ARG A 717 -11.50 -37.56 23.08
CA ARG A 717 -12.56 -38.27 22.43
C ARG A 717 -13.14 -37.49 21.26
N ALA A 718 -13.07 -38.03 20.06
CA ALA A 718 -13.64 -37.37 18.87
C ALA A 718 -15.17 -37.23 18.99
N ASN A 719 -15.81 -38.10 19.72
CA ASN A 719 -17.25 -38.01 19.98
C ASN A 719 -17.65 -36.91 20.96
N ALA A 720 -16.73 -36.32 21.68
CA ALA A 720 -16.96 -35.16 22.56
C ALA A 720 -16.73 -33.80 21.88
N LEU A 721 -16.30 -33.78 20.63
CA LEU A 721 -16.12 -32.54 19.88
C LEU A 721 -17.48 -31.90 19.57
N ARG A 722 -17.60 -30.59 19.82
CA ARG A 722 -18.68 -29.77 19.30
C ARG A 722 -18.39 -29.48 17.85
N ALA A 723 -19.42 -29.30 17.04
CA ALA A 723 -19.27 -28.94 15.65
C ALA A 723 -20.29 -27.90 15.23
N SER A 724 -19.90 -27.03 14.33
CA SER A 724 -20.79 -26.06 13.71
C SER A 724 -20.43 -25.88 12.24
N ALA A 725 -21.39 -25.37 11.48
CA ALA A 725 -21.20 -24.98 10.08
C ALA A 725 -21.87 -23.63 9.84
N GLY A 726 -21.36 -22.87 8.91
CA GLY A 726 -21.92 -21.54 8.67
C GLY A 726 -21.28 -20.78 7.52
N LEU A 727 -21.69 -19.52 7.42
CA LEU A 727 -21.21 -18.56 6.43
C LEU A 727 -20.73 -17.32 7.14
N GLY A 728 -19.81 -16.61 6.51
CA GLY A 728 -19.32 -15.36 7.05
C GLY A 728 -18.80 -14.41 5.99
N ILE A 729 -18.53 -13.18 6.45
CA ILE A 729 -17.92 -12.12 5.66
C ILE A 729 -16.71 -11.63 6.41
N SER A 730 -15.62 -11.40 5.70
CA SER A 730 -14.40 -10.78 6.18
C SER A 730 -14.07 -9.60 5.28
N TRP A 731 -13.86 -8.45 5.88
CA TRP A 731 -13.53 -7.22 5.17
C TRP A 731 -12.37 -6.49 5.85
N ILE A 732 -11.32 -6.20 5.09
CA ILE A 732 -10.25 -5.31 5.54
C ILE A 732 -10.69 -3.89 5.21
N SER A 733 -11.44 -3.27 6.12
CA SER A 733 -11.99 -1.94 5.94
C SER A 733 -10.97 -0.86 6.32
N PRO A 734 -11.17 0.41 5.89
CA PRO A 734 -10.36 1.54 6.35
C PRO A 734 -10.40 1.78 7.87
N LEU A 735 -11.44 1.28 8.54
CA LEU A 735 -11.61 1.34 10.00
C LEU A 735 -10.99 0.13 10.73
N GLY A 736 -10.36 -0.78 9.99
CA GLY A 736 -9.80 -2.02 10.50
C GLY A 736 -10.53 -3.28 10.01
N PRO A 737 -10.06 -4.45 10.42
CA PRO A 737 -10.65 -5.72 10.01
C PRO A 737 -12.06 -5.88 10.59
N LEU A 738 -12.99 -6.29 9.73
CA LEU A 738 -14.35 -6.65 10.08
C LEU A 738 -14.57 -8.13 9.77
N ARG A 739 -15.11 -8.87 10.73
CA ARG A 739 -15.55 -10.26 10.54
C ARG A 739 -16.94 -10.44 11.09
N ILE A 740 -17.81 -11.05 10.31
CA ILE A 740 -19.16 -11.43 10.71
C ILE A 740 -19.33 -12.90 10.34
N ALA A 741 -19.85 -13.70 11.25
CA ALA A 741 -20.13 -15.10 11.01
C ALA A 741 -21.51 -15.49 11.54
N TYR A 742 -22.29 -16.16 10.73
CA TYR A 742 -23.47 -16.86 11.16
C TYR A 742 -23.18 -18.37 11.16
N ALA A 743 -23.28 -18.99 12.33
CA ALA A 743 -22.95 -20.37 12.55
C ALA A 743 -24.14 -21.15 13.15
N GLN A 744 -24.45 -22.27 12.56
CA GLN A 744 -25.40 -23.21 13.11
C GLN A 744 -24.65 -24.35 13.81
N PRO A 745 -24.78 -24.50 15.15
CA PRO A 745 -24.29 -25.69 15.84
C PRO A 745 -24.92 -26.97 15.30
N VAL A 746 -24.09 -27.83 14.76
CA VAL A 746 -24.51 -29.14 14.21
C VAL A 746 -24.44 -30.24 15.29
N ARG A 747 -23.40 -30.15 16.12
CA ARG A 747 -23.20 -31.06 17.25
C ARG A 747 -22.98 -30.26 18.51
N LYS A 748 -23.89 -30.42 19.46
CA LYS A 748 -23.90 -29.71 20.73
C LYS A 748 -24.28 -30.71 21.85
N PHE A 749 -23.97 -30.33 23.07
CA PHE A 749 -24.32 -31.11 24.27
C PHE A 749 -25.18 -30.29 25.24
N ALA A 750 -25.79 -30.96 26.20
CA ALA A 750 -26.59 -30.28 27.21
C ALA A 750 -25.73 -29.28 27.98
N GLY A 751 -26.26 -28.08 28.19
CA GLY A 751 -25.56 -26.99 28.86
C GLY A 751 -24.64 -26.12 27.98
N ASP A 752 -24.45 -26.49 26.70
CA ASP A 752 -23.67 -25.61 25.79
C ASP A 752 -24.38 -24.29 25.53
N LYS A 753 -23.67 -23.20 25.66
CA LYS A 753 -24.18 -21.86 25.38
C LYS A 753 -23.91 -21.49 23.92
N MET A 754 -24.96 -21.10 23.22
CA MET A 754 -24.93 -20.90 21.78
C MET A 754 -25.03 -19.43 21.44
N GLN A 755 -24.17 -18.96 20.52
CA GLN A 755 -24.21 -17.64 19.93
C GLN A 755 -24.07 -17.77 18.40
N LYS A 756 -25.21 -17.84 17.70
CA LYS A 756 -25.22 -18.11 16.27
C LYS A 756 -24.65 -16.98 15.43
N LEU A 757 -24.90 -15.74 15.80
CA LEU A 757 -24.35 -14.55 15.14
C LEU A 757 -23.18 -14.02 15.97
N GLN A 758 -22.02 -13.97 15.35
CA GLN A 758 -20.79 -13.48 15.97
C GLN A 758 -20.14 -12.45 15.06
N PHE A 759 -19.60 -11.40 15.63
CA PHE A 759 -18.97 -10.36 14.85
C PHE A 759 -17.83 -9.70 15.61
N GLN A 760 -16.95 -9.08 14.83
CA GLN A 760 -15.82 -8.30 15.29
C GLN A 760 -15.57 -7.15 14.32
N ILE A 761 -15.41 -5.96 14.82
CA ILE A 761 -15.12 -4.74 14.07
C ILE A 761 -13.89 -4.08 14.69
N GLY A 762 -12.91 -3.71 13.88
CA GLY A 762 -11.69 -3.10 14.34
C GLY A 762 -10.69 -4.09 14.96
N THR A 763 -9.69 -3.57 15.65
CA THR A 763 -8.67 -4.38 16.31
C THR A 763 -9.25 -5.11 17.50
N SER A 764 -9.03 -6.44 17.55
CA SER A 764 -9.30 -7.26 18.73
C SER A 764 -7.99 -7.80 19.30
N PHE A 765 -8.02 -8.11 20.56
CA PHE A 765 -6.87 -8.63 21.31
C PHE A 765 -6.65 -10.12 21.10
#